data_85809aa9d7235ec06d608a1401faa5a7
#
_entry.id   85809aa9d7235ec06d608a1401faa5a7
#
_cell.length_a   1.000
_cell.length_b   1.000
_cell.length_c   1.000
_cell.angle_alpha   90.00
_cell.angle_beta   90.00
_cell.angle_gamma   90.00
#
_symmetry.space_group_name_H-M   'P 1'
#
loop_
_entity.id
_entity.type
_entity.pdbx_description
1 polymer ?
#
loop_
_entity_poly.entity_id
_entity_poly.type
_entity_poly.pdbx_seq_one_letter_code
_entity_poly.pdbx_strand_id
1 'polypeptide(L)'
;MLKTIVVAVAVLTLQGAQAAPKVFEFEQWRVEVDNLSGDVTIDYGEQRLLNRSNAVWGADNHRRAMAQATSYRVAMSSNSDIYGEGKVITLRANYAQQRVEQRIYLYADKPYLHTELEVTSDEGVALNYMAPVSIREGYSLLTAGSTKDYHSLFIPFDNDAFIRYRSIPFGKPTESYGVTAFFDAASRRGMVVGAVEHTEWKSAINATTKGGDITSLNIYGGASSAVTRDLLPHGKVVGQSVKSPRITIGWWDDWREGMESFGEQCATFAPRLPSMGGRPFGWNSWGALASKVTFQKAVEVSDFIHDNLQSRSFENEGVVYIDIDSFWDFGFRPDQHKIFVDHCRKNGQKAGIYWCPFTDWGGNGKARVVRDMDYRWEDVYIRAKGEPVKFDGGIAIDPTHPAVRRRIELQIKQFLDWGYEFVKLDFMAHGAYQSDSYFDKSITTAMQAYNQGMQYIVEQTEGKMWINLSIAPLFPGNYAHSRRISCDAWADINNTEYVLNSLTYGWWLDRIYHYNDGDHIVYRGVSEGENRARVTSSAITGVYFLGDDMSLQGDPKAKDKVVRNTTNADLNEIARTCTSFRPLEIARGDRGADIFYHRTEKYLYVAVFNFSGREVKRYIDLERLGLPADKEFHAKELWSQSATLVRGHIPAVIGAKDVAIYRINC
;
A
#
# COMPACT_ATOMS: atom_id res chain seq x y z
N MET A 1 -52.71 -75.65 -6.86
CA MET A 1 -52.74 -74.39 -7.60
C MET A 1 -52.60 -73.19 -6.59
N LEU A 2 -51.37 -72.75 -6.35
CA LEU A 2 -51.09 -71.60 -5.55
C LEU A 2 -51.01 -70.38 -6.50
N LYS A 3 -51.82 -69.39 -6.25
CA LYS A 3 -51.75 -68.11 -6.96
C LYS A 3 -50.77 -67.16 -6.16
N THR A 4 -49.66 -66.88 -6.80
CA THR A 4 -48.71 -65.88 -6.30
C THR A 4 -49.21 -64.44 -6.60
N ILE A 5 -49.46 -63.62 -5.58
CA ILE A 5 -49.80 -62.24 -5.74
C ILE A 5 -48.47 -61.46 -5.72
N VAL A 6 -48.14 -60.79 -6.83
CA VAL A 6 -47.02 -59.84 -6.93
C VAL A 6 -47.55 -58.45 -6.53
N VAL A 7 -47.06 -57.96 -5.40
CA VAL A 7 -47.29 -56.56 -4.98
C VAL A 7 -46.18 -55.71 -5.57
N ALA A 8 -46.54 -54.87 -6.52
CA ALA A 8 -45.60 -53.83 -7.05
C ALA A 8 -45.56 -52.64 -6.02
N VAL A 9 -44.46 -52.50 -5.38
CA VAL A 9 -44.18 -51.30 -4.57
C VAL A 9 -43.63 -50.21 -5.52
N ALA A 10 -44.46 -49.20 -5.77
CA ALA A 10 -44.06 -47.99 -6.46
C ALA A 10 -43.23 -47.12 -5.50
N VAL A 11 -41.91 -47.04 -5.73
CA VAL A 11 -41.05 -46.09 -5.07
C VAL A 11 -41.27 -44.74 -5.73
N LEU A 12 -42.08 -43.89 -5.10
CA LEU A 12 -42.20 -42.48 -5.43
C LEU A 12 -40.89 -41.79 -4.96
N THR A 13 -39.97 -41.55 -5.90
CA THR A 13 -38.87 -40.60 -5.71
C THR A 13 -39.47 -39.21 -5.69
N LEU A 14 -39.68 -38.66 -4.48
CA LEU A 14 -39.90 -37.23 -4.29
C LEU A 14 -38.60 -36.51 -4.74
N GLN A 15 -38.56 -36.10 -6.00
CA GLN A 15 -37.65 -35.02 -6.42
C GLN A 15 -38.16 -33.76 -5.72
N GLY A 16 -37.55 -33.40 -4.60
CA GLY A 16 -37.77 -32.11 -3.95
C GLY A 16 -37.57 -31.03 -4.97
N ALA A 17 -38.55 -30.20 -5.23
CA ALA A 17 -38.43 -29.01 -6.05
C ALA A 17 -37.32 -28.15 -5.43
N GLN A 18 -36.18 -28.09 -6.10
CA GLN A 18 -35.08 -27.21 -5.75
C GLN A 18 -35.63 -25.79 -5.87
N ALA A 19 -35.73 -25.07 -4.74
CA ALA A 19 -36.20 -23.69 -4.76
C ALA A 19 -35.27 -22.88 -5.67
N ALA A 20 -35.82 -22.25 -6.70
CA ALA A 20 -35.01 -21.44 -7.62
C ALA A 20 -34.25 -20.36 -6.86
N PRO A 21 -33.00 -20.05 -7.24
CA PRO A 21 -32.23 -19.01 -6.59
C PRO A 21 -32.91 -17.64 -6.73
N LYS A 22 -32.68 -16.74 -5.77
CA LYS A 22 -33.15 -15.35 -5.88
C LYS A 22 -32.15 -14.55 -6.70
N VAL A 23 -32.67 -13.86 -7.70
CA VAL A 23 -31.88 -13.01 -8.60
C VAL A 23 -32.22 -11.54 -8.32
N PHE A 24 -31.21 -10.71 -8.18
CA PHE A 24 -31.30 -9.28 -8.03
C PHE A 24 -30.50 -8.59 -9.12
N GLU A 25 -31.10 -7.60 -9.76
CA GLU A 25 -30.46 -6.81 -10.80
C GLU A 25 -30.47 -5.34 -10.44
N PHE A 26 -29.35 -4.66 -10.66
CA PHE A 26 -29.20 -3.23 -10.46
C PHE A 26 -28.11 -2.72 -11.41
N GLU A 27 -28.49 -1.92 -12.40
CA GLU A 27 -27.62 -1.46 -13.49
C GLU A 27 -26.91 -2.61 -14.21
N GLN A 28 -25.58 -2.67 -14.16
CA GLN A 28 -24.80 -3.78 -14.75
C GLN A 28 -24.59 -4.95 -13.80
N TRP A 29 -25.04 -4.83 -12.53
CA TRP A 29 -24.88 -5.86 -11.53
C TRP A 29 -26.01 -6.89 -11.60
N ARG A 30 -25.64 -8.15 -11.60
CA ARG A 30 -26.54 -9.29 -11.39
C ARG A 30 -25.99 -10.13 -10.23
N VAL A 31 -26.78 -10.23 -9.17
CA VAL A 31 -26.47 -11.02 -7.98
C VAL A 31 -27.48 -12.13 -7.81
N GLU A 32 -27.00 -13.35 -7.80
CA GLU A 32 -27.82 -14.55 -7.59
C GLU A 32 -27.48 -15.17 -6.24
N VAL A 33 -28.52 -15.45 -5.44
CA VAL A 33 -28.38 -16.04 -4.09
C VAL A 33 -29.11 -17.38 -4.08
N ASP A 34 -28.41 -18.46 -3.83
CA ASP A 34 -29.00 -19.78 -3.64
C ASP A 34 -29.71 -19.83 -2.27
N ASN A 35 -31.00 -20.16 -2.30
CA ASN A 35 -31.85 -20.16 -1.10
C ASN A 35 -31.59 -21.35 -0.16
N LEU A 36 -30.83 -22.37 -0.60
CA LEU A 36 -30.55 -23.58 0.18
C LEU A 36 -29.16 -23.55 0.81
N SER A 37 -28.20 -22.98 0.11
CA SER A 37 -26.79 -22.93 0.57
C SER A 37 -26.33 -21.54 1.00
N GLY A 38 -27.06 -20.47 0.64
CA GLY A 38 -26.61 -19.11 0.81
C GLY A 38 -25.39 -18.76 -0.07
N ASP A 39 -25.13 -19.56 -1.10
CA ASP A 39 -24.07 -19.24 -2.06
C ASP A 39 -24.46 -18.02 -2.89
N VAL A 40 -23.49 -17.14 -3.13
CA VAL A 40 -23.66 -15.90 -3.89
C VAL A 40 -22.85 -15.99 -5.18
N THR A 41 -23.51 -15.74 -6.31
CA THR A 41 -22.88 -15.57 -7.62
C THR A 41 -23.04 -14.12 -8.04
N ILE A 42 -21.95 -13.50 -8.54
CA ILE A 42 -21.94 -12.07 -8.91
C ILE A 42 -21.41 -11.90 -10.32
N ASP A 43 -22.21 -11.23 -11.15
CA ASP A 43 -21.83 -10.82 -12.50
C ASP A 43 -21.86 -9.29 -12.61
N TYR A 44 -20.98 -8.74 -13.44
CA TYR A 44 -20.97 -7.32 -13.86
C TYR A 44 -20.98 -7.28 -15.39
N GLY A 45 -22.09 -6.85 -15.97
CA GLY A 45 -22.36 -7.01 -17.40
C GLY A 45 -22.26 -8.50 -17.78
N GLU A 46 -21.43 -8.80 -18.76
CA GLU A 46 -21.18 -10.20 -19.21
C GLU A 46 -20.08 -10.92 -18.39
N GLN A 47 -19.45 -10.22 -17.44
CA GLN A 47 -18.30 -10.71 -16.72
C GLN A 47 -18.69 -11.35 -15.38
N ARG A 48 -18.39 -12.63 -15.19
CA ARG A 48 -18.53 -13.29 -13.88
C ARG A 48 -17.38 -12.93 -12.98
N LEU A 49 -17.69 -12.32 -11.81
CA LEU A 49 -16.71 -11.91 -10.80
C LEU A 49 -16.60 -12.93 -9.67
N LEU A 50 -17.71 -13.49 -9.22
CA LEU A 50 -17.73 -14.57 -8.22
C LEU A 50 -18.67 -15.69 -8.65
N ASN A 51 -18.25 -16.94 -8.43
CA ASN A 51 -19.07 -18.12 -8.68
C ASN A 51 -19.27 -18.90 -7.38
N ARG A 52 -20.52 -19.01 -6.95
CA ARG A 52 -20.92 -19.74 -5.74
C ARG A 52 -20.03 -19.43 -4.52
N SER A 53 -19.88 -18.16 -4.23
CA SER A 53 -19.14 -17.68 -3.05
C SER A 53 -19.98 -17.88 -1.81
N ASN A 54 -19.37 -18.36 -0.73
CA ASN A 54 -20.00 -18.54 0.56
C ASN A 54 -19.23 -17.77 1.63
N ALA A 55 -19.93 -17.09 2.54
CA ALA A 55 -19.26 -16.43 3.67
C ALA A 55 -18.81 -17.44 4.72
N VAL A 56 -17.61 -17.23 5.26
CA VAL A 56 -16.97 -18.11 6.26
C VAL A 56 -16.48 -17.28 7.44
N TRP A 57 -16.70 -17.77 8.66
CA TRP A 57 -16.21 -17.14 9.89
C TRP A 57 -15.77 -18.18 10.91
N GLY A 58 -15.00 -17.77 11.92
CA GLY A 58 -14.61 -18.68 12.99
C GLY A 58 -13.51 -18.18 13.88
N ALA A 59 -13.16 -19.04 14.84
CA ALA A 59 -12.04 -18.84 15.74
C ALA A 59 -11.11 -20.03 15.69
N ASP A 60 -9.82 -19.78 15.70
CA ASP A 60 -8.74 -20.76 15.68
C ASP A 60 -8.91 -21.74 14.48
N ASN A 61 -9.03 -23.05 14.72
CA ASN A 61 -9.23 -24.04 13.65
C ASN A 61 -10.72 -24.35 13.37
N HIS A 62 -11.63 -23.69 14.09
CA HIS A 62 -13.07 -23.93 13.94
C HIS A 62 -13.66 -22.93 12.95
N ARG A 63 -13.90 -23.35 11.71
CA ARG A 63 -14.54 -22.55 10.67
C ARG A 63 -15.99 -22.98 10.49
N ARG A 64 -16.85 -21.99 10.25
CA ARG A 64 -18.27 -22.12 9.93
C ARG A 64 -18.53 -21.44 8.62
N ALA A 65 -19.44 -21.96 7.83
CA ALA A 65 -19.83 -21.40 6.54
C ALA A 65 -21.32 -21.07 6.52
N MET A 66 -21.68 -20.06 5.76
CA MET A 66 -23.07 -19.68 5.54
C MET A 66 -23.90 -20.91 5.08
N ALA A 67 -23.35 -21.76 4.24
CA ALA A 67 -23.98 -22.99 3.76
C ALA A 67 -24.43 -23.99 4.85
N GLN A 68 -23.96 -23.82 6.08
CA GLN A 68 -24.33 -24.67 7.23
C GLN A 68 -25.47 -24.06 8.08
N ALA A 69 -26.02 -22.92 7.69
CA ALA A 69 -27.11 -22.29 8.40
C ALA A 69 -28.42 -23.07 8.21
N THR A 70 -29.32 -22.91 9.18
CA THR A 70 -30.60 -23.64 9.19
C THR A 70 -31.70 -22.96 8.38
N SER A 71 -31.58 -21.68 8.10
CA SER A 71 -32.52 -20.89 7.32
C SER A 71 -31.90 -19.63 6.77
N TYR A 72 -32.44 -19.17 5.66
CA TYR A 72 -32.00 -17.97 4.96
C TYR A 72 -33.13 -16.99 4.69
N ARG A 73 -32.85 -15.69 4.81
CA ARG A 73 -33.74 -14.62 4.36
C ARG A 73 -32.89 -13.64 3.54
N VAL A 74 -33.33 -13.37 2.32
CA VAL A 74 -32.65 -12.46 1.40
C VAL A 74 -33.60 -11.37 0.98
N ALA A 75 -33.15 -10.12 1.07
CA ALA A 75 -33.90 -8.95 0.65
C ALA A 75 -32.95 -7.90 0.03
N MET A 76 -33.48 -7.10 -0.89
CA MET A 76 -32.79 -5.92 -1.43
C MET A 76 -33.55 -4.66 -0.98
N SER A 77 -32.80 -3.64 -0.58
CA SER A 77 -33.33 -2.33 -0.20
C SER A 77 -32.46 -1.21 -0.76
N SER A 78 -32.94 0.03 -0.70
CA SER A 78 -32.13 1.20 -1.03
C SER A 78 -31.03 1.40 0.00
N ASN A 79 -29.88 1.89 -0.45
CA ASN A 79 -28.72 2.22 0.37
C ASN A 79 -28.14 3.58 -0.03
N SER A 80 -27.64 4.30 0.96
CA SER A 80 -26.85 5.51 0.78
C SER A 80 -25.77 5.52 1.88
N ASP A 81 -24.51 5.56 1.48
CA ASP A 81 -23.37 5.60 2.40
C ASP A 81 -22.26 6.52 1.87
N ILE A 82 -21.08 6.48 2.51
CA ILE A 82 -19.94 7.34 2.12
C ILE A 82 -19.43 7.11 0.68
N TYR A 83 -19.79 6.00 0.05
CA TYR A 83 -19.40 5.68 -1.32
C TYR A 83 -20.45 6.08 -2.36
N GLY A 84 -21.67 6.39 -1.93
CA GLY A 84 -22.74 6.87 -2.79
C GLY A 84 -24.08 6.20 -2.55
N GLU A 85 -24.99 6.47 -3.47
CA GLU A 85 -26.34 5.89 -3.48
C GLU A 85 -26.37 4.56 -4.26
N GLY A 86 -27.31 3.69 -3.91
CA GLY A 86 -27.47 2.41 -4.59
C GLY A 86 -28.45 1.47 -3.90
N LYS A 87 -28.11 0.19 -3.91
CA LYS A 87 -28.89 -0.89 -3.30
C LYS A 87 -28.01 -1.71 -2.36
N VAL A 88 -28.62 -2.29 -1.34
CA VAL A 88 -27.99 -3.31 -0.50
C VAL A 88 -28.80 -4.60 -0.53
N ILE A 89 -28.15 -5.70 -0.86
CA ILE A 89 -28.71 -7.06 -0.72
C ILE A 89 -28.23 -7.57 0.62
N THR A 90 -29.19 -7.95 1.48
CA THR A 90 -28.92 -8.47 2.80
C THR A 90 -29.32 -9.94 2.86
N LEU A 91 -28.34 -10.81 3.08
CA LEU A 91 -28.53 -12.24 3.35
C LEU A 91 -28.41 -12.48 4.84
N ARG A 92 -29.53 -12.84 5.49
CA ARG A 92 -29.60 -13.18 6.91
C ARG A 92 -29.75 -14.67 7.12
N ALA A 93 -28.98 -15.20 8.05
CA ALA A 93 -29.02 -16.61 8.39
C ALA A 93 -28.89 -16.80 9.92
N ASN A 94 -29.47 -17.93 10.42
CA ASN A 94 -29.29 -18.36 11.79
C ASN A 94 -28.39 -19.60 11.83
N TYR A 95 -27.39 -19.57 12.71
CA TYR A 95 -26.47 -20.67 12.94
C TYR A 95 -26.34 -20.91 14.45
N ALA A 96 -27.03 -21.92 14.97
CA ALA A 96 -27.18 -22.17 16.42
C ALA A 96 -27.64 -20.89 17.16
N GLN A 97 -26.84 -20.36 18.09
CA GLN A 97 -27.09 -19.13 18.84
C GLN A 97 -26.58 -17.86 18.17
N GLN A 98 -26.02 -17.97 16.95
CA GLN A 98 -25.48 -16.83 16.20
C GLN A 98 -26.47 -16.40 15.11
N ARG A 99 -26.62 -15.09 14.96
CA ARG A 99 -27.24 -14.43 13.82
C ARG A 99 -26.10 -13.96 12.89
N VAL A 100 -26.21 -14.28 11.62
CA VAL A 100 -25.20 -13.97 10.62
C VAL A 100 -25.84 -13.15 9.52
N GLU A 101 -25.25 -12.02 9.20
CA GLU A 101 -25.73 -11.12 8.15
C GLU A 101 -24.58 -10.82 7.18
N GLN A 102 -24.77 -11.15 5.91
CA GLN A 102 -23.91 -10.70 4.82
C GLN A 102 -24.62 -9.59 4.07
N ARG A 103 -23.94 -8.47 3.85
CA ARG A 103 -24.42 -7.33 3.06
C ARG A 103 -23.58 -7.21 1.79
N ILE A 104 -24.26 -6.97 0.68
CA ILE A 104 -23.66 -6.71 -0.63
C ILE A 104 -24.20 -5.36 -1.09
N TYR A 105 -23.34 -4.36 -1.16
CA TYR A 105 -23.66 -2.98 -1.52
C TYR A 105 -23.35 -2.73 -2.99
N LEU A 106 -24.35 -2.44 -3.78
CA LEU A 106 -24.26 -2.11 -5.20
C LEU A 106 -24.41 -0.60 -5.35
N TYR A 107 -23.47 0.05 -5.97
CA TYR A 107 -23.49 1.50 -6.16
C TYR A 107 -23.88 1.87 -7.58
N ALA A 108 -24.64 2.98 -7.74
CA ALA A 108 -24.95 3.53 -9.04
C ALA A 108 -23.68 4.06 -9.73
N ASP A 109 -23.56 3.78 -11.03
CA ASP A 109 -22.45 4.25 -11.88
C ASP A 109 -21.04 3.87 -11.39
N LYS A 110 -20.92 2.81 -10.56
CA LYS A 110 -19.60 2.31 -10.08
C LYS A 110 -19.31 0.91 -10.64
N PRO A 111 -18.09 0.65 -11.12
CA PRO A 111 -17.67 -0.66 -11.59
C PRO A 111 -17.24 -1.58 -10.43
N TYR A 112 -17.61 -1.25 -9.19
CA TYR A 112 -17.32 -2.04 -7.99
C TYR A 112 -18.51 -2.10 -7.05
N LEU A 113 -18.54 -3.14 -6.26
CA LEU A 113 -19.44 -3.35 -5.14
C LEU A 113 -18.65 -3.52 -3.84
N HIS A 114 -19.32 -3.41 -2.70
CA HIS A 114 -18.75 -3.82 -1.41
C HIS A 114 -19.51 -5.00 -0.82
N THR A 115 -18.82 -5.80 -0.02
CA THR A 115 -19.45 -6.83 0.81
C THR A 115 -18.81 -6.87 2.19
N GLU A 116 -19.61 -7.18 3.20
CA GLU A 116 -19.18 -7.38 4.59
C GLU A 116 -19.99 -8.49 5.24
N LEU A 117 -19.46 -9.08 6.27
CA LEU A 117 -20.09 -10.12 7.10
C LEU A 117 -20.19 -9.63 8.54
N GLU A 118 -21.34 -9.79 9.17
CA GLU A 118 -21.57 -9.51 10.59
C GLU A 118 -22.07 -10.76 11.30
N VAL A 119 -21.46 -11.09 12.44
CA VAL A 119 -21.87 -12.19 13.32
C VAL A 119 -22.24 -11.63 14.67
N THR A 120 -23.47 -11.90 15.12
CA THR A 120 -24.01 -11.40 16.39
C THR A 120 -24.46 -12.58 17.26
N SER A 121 -24.23 -12.49 18.57
CA SER A 121 -24.75 -13.44 19.57
C SER A 121 -25.03 -12.71 20.88
N ASP A 122 -26.11 -13.11 21.56
CA ASP A 122 -26.45 -12.54 22.86
C ASP A 122 -25.42 -12.96 23.95
N GLU A 123 -24.72 -14.09 23.75
CA GLU A 123 -23.60 -14.56 24.60
C GLU A 123 -22.25 -13.94 24.23
N GLY A 124 -22.19 -13.11 23.18
CA GLY A 124 -20.98 -12.59 22.61
C GLY A 124 -20.29 -13.55 21.62
N VAL A 125 -19.43 -12.98 20.79
CA VAL A 125 -18.59 -13.69 19.81
C VAL A 125 -17.15 -13.27 19.95
N ALA A 126 -16.23 -14.19 19.64
CA ALA A 126 -14.79 -13.94 19.59
C ALA A 126 -14.23 -14.62 18.33
N LEU A 127 -13.87 -13.85 17.33
CA LEU A 127 -13.50 -14.34 15.99
C LEU A 127 -12.11 -13.84 15.60
N ASN A 128 -11.30 -14.73 15.03
CA ASN A 128 -10.02 -14.36 14.43
C ASN A 128 -9.92 -14.68 12.94
N TYR A 129 -11.06 -14.99 12.31
CA TYR A 129 -11.18 -15.20 10.89
C TYR A 129 -12.59 -14.84 10.41
N MET A 130 -12.68 -13.95 9.42
CA MET A 130 -13.93 -13.62 8.74
C MET A 130 -13.66 -13.40 7.24
N ALA A 131 -14.25 -14.23 6.40
CA ALA A 131 -14.17 -14.16 4.94
C ALA A 131 -15.57 -13.92 4.36
N PRO A 132 -15.91 -12.68 4.00
CA PRO A 132 -17.13 -12.42 3.25
C PRO A 132 -17.16 -13.12 1.90
N VAL A 133 -15.98 -13.46 1.34
CA VAL A 133 -15.82 -14.12 0.05
C VAL A 133 -14.97 -15.37 0.22
N SER A 134 -15.57 -16.52 -0.10
CA SER A 134 -14.90 -17.82 -0.21
C SER A 134 -15.59 -18.62 -1.31
N ILE A 135 -14.99 -18.72 -2.51
CA ILE A 135 -15.62 -19.45 -3.62
C ILE A 135 -15.58 -20.95 -3.36
N ARG A 136 -16.66 -21.63 -3.73
CA ARG A 136 -16.80 -23.09 -3.61
C ARG A 136 -16.57 -23.84 -4.90
N GLU A 137 -16.64 -23.14 -6.01
CA GLU A 137 -16.52 -23.72 -7.35
C GLU A 137 -15.68 -22.82 -8.25
N GLY A 138 -14.69 -23.41 -8.90
CA GLY A 138 -13.82 -22.70 -9.83
C GLY A 138 -14.57 -22.19 -11.08
N TYR A 139 -14.08 -21.10 -11.66
CA TYR A 139 -14.67 -20.47 -12.83
C TYR A 139 -13.63 -19.72 -13.66
N SER A 140 -13.94 -19.57 -14.95
CA SER A 140 -13.16 -18.69 -15.83
C SER A 140 -13.52 -17.25 -15.57
N LEU A 141 -12.53 -16.46 -15.16
CA LEU A 141 -12.71 -15.02 -14.94
C LEU A 141 -12.78 -14.27 -16.27
N LEU A 142 -11.97 -14.66 -17.25
CA LEU A 142 -11.78 -13.91 -18.49
C LEU A 142 -12.41 -14.63 -19.67
N THR A 143 -13.27 -13.91 -20.40
CA THR A 143 -14.05 -14.45 -21.51
C THR A 143 -13.21 -14.78 -22.75
N ALA A 144 -13.80 -15.49 -23.71
CA ALA A 144 -13.19 -15.82 -25.00
C ALA A 144 -12.66 -14.57 -25.72
N GLY A 145 -11.44 -14.64 -26.25
CA GLY A 145 -10.76 -13.53 -26.94
C GLY A 145 -9.61 -12.90 -26.14
N SER A 146 -9.40 -13.28 -24.88
CA SER A 146 -8.20 -12.87 -24.13
C SER A 146 -6.95 -13.58 -24.65
N THR A 147 -5.80 -12.96 -24.50
CA THR A 147 -4.50 -13.52 -24.95
C THR A 147 -3.99 -14.65 -24.07
N LYS A 148 -4.70 -14.97 -22.98
CA LYS A 148 -4.32 -15.98 -21.97
C LYS A 148 -3.03 -15.65 -21.21
N ASP A 149 -2.60 -14.40 -21.17
CA ASP A 149 -1.48 -13.93 -20.34
C ASP A 149 -2.01 -13.41 -18.99
N TYR A 150 -2.57 -14.34 -18.20
CA TYR A 150 -3.27 -14.02 -16.95
C TYR A 150 -2.31 -13.94 -15.77
N HIS A 151 -2.49 -12.92 -14.96
CA HIS A 151 -1.68 -12.65 -13.78
C HIS A 151 -2.53 -12.30 -12.56
N SER A 152 -1.97 -12.52 -11.38
CA SER A 152 -2.39 -11.94 -10.13
C SER A 152 -1.25 -11.11 -9.50
N LEU A 153 -1.58 -10.21 -8.58
CA LEU A 153 -0.57 -9.40 -7.88
C LEU A 153 -0.29 -9.94 -6.48
N PHE A 154 0.98 -9.89 -6.09
CA PHE A 154 1.41 -9.96 -4.71
C PHE A 154 1.74 -8.56 -4.20
N ILE A 155 0.98 -8.10 -3.21
CA ILE A 155 1.20 -6.85 -2.48
C ILE A 155 1.69 -7.23 -1.08
N PRO A 156 2.83 -6.70 -0.60
CA PRO A 156 3.37 -7.02 0.72
C PRO A 156 2.62 -6.32 1.84
N PHE A 157 2.86 -6.73 3.08
CA PHE A 157 2.34 -6.08 4.28
C PHE A 157 2.99 -4.71 4.54
N ASP A 158 4.29 -4.61 4.36
CA ASP A 158 5.11 -3.42 4.53
C ASP A 158 6.25 -3.38 3.49
N ASN A 159 7.19 -2.45 3.65
CA ASN A 159 8.33 -2.29 2.75
C ASN A 159 9.66 -2.81 3.33
N ASP A 160 9.63 -3.66 4.34
CA ASP A 160 10.82 -4.14 5.02
C ASP A 160 11.52 -5.33 4.34
N ALA A 161 12.73 -5.65 4.83
CA ALA A 161 13.52 -6.82 4.41
C ALA A 161 13.73 -6.92 2.89
N PHE A 162 13.80 -5.78 2.19
CA PHE A 162 13.94 -5.70 0.72
C PHE A 162 12.89 -6.52 -0.02
N ILE A 163 11.67 -6.61 0.54
CA ILE A 163 10.56 -7.31 -0.09
C ILE A 163 10.26 -6.70 -1.45
N ARG A 164 9.86 -7.56 -2.41
CA ARG A 164 9.47 -7.14 -3.75
C ARG A 164 8.01 -7.44 -4.00
N TYR A 165 7.32 -6.51 -4.63
CA TYR A 165 6.03 -6.75 -5.25
C TYR A 165 6.20 -7.71 -6.42
N ARG A 166 5.16 -8.46 -6.78
CA ARG A 166 5.25 -9.44 -7.86
C ARG A 166 3.99 -9.51 -8.70
N SER A 167 4.19 -9.73 -9.99
CA SER A 167 3.17 -10.22 -10.90
C SER A 167 3.32 -11.74 -10.99
N ILE A 168 2.28 -12.46 -10.59
CA ILE A 168 2.27 -13.92 -10.49
C ILE A 168 1.43 -14.48 -11.64
N PRO A 169 2.03 -15.21 -12.61
CA PRO A 169 1.26 -15.88 -13.67
C PRO A 169 0.26 -16.89 -13.08
N PHE A 170 -0.89 -17.03 -13.70
CA PHE A 170 -1.85 -18.08 -13.34
C PHE A 170 -1.23 -19.47 -13.40
N GLY A 171 -1.67 -20.37 -12.52
CA GLY A 171 -1.07 -21.67 -12.26
C GLY A 171 -0.19 -21.72 -11.02
N LYS A 172 0.00 -20.58 -10.34
CA LYS A 172 0.69 -20.49 -9.05
C LYS A 172 -0.24 -19.90 -7.99
N PRO A 173 -0.09 -20.33 -6.71
CA PRO A 173 -0.87 -19.74 -5.62
C PRO A 173 -0.46 -18.29 -5.39
N THR A 174 -1.44 -17.46 -5.03
CA THR A 174 -1.26 -16.07 -4.63
C THR A 174 -1.71 -15.92 -3.19
N GLU A 175 -0.88 -15.30 -2.35
CA GLU A 175 -1.26 -14.73 -1.07
C GLU A 175 -0.85 -13.26 -1.09
N SER A 176 -1.80 -12.34 -1.04
CA SER A 176 -1.57 -10.90 -1.14
C SER A 176 -2.15 -10.18 0.06
N TYR A 177 -1.45 -9.17 0.58
CA TYR A 177 -1.94 -8.38 1.70
C TYR A 177 -2.88 -7.27 1.22
N GLY A 178 -4.05 -7.19 1.83
CA GLY A 178 -5.02 -6.11 1.65
C GLY A 178 -5.71 -6.07 0.28
N VAL A 179 -4.99 -6.25 -0.82
CA VAL A 179 -5.52 -6.11 -2.19
C VAL A 179 -4.77 -7.00 -3.18
N THR A 180 -5.46 -7.41 -4.25
CA THR A 180 -4.86 -7.98 -5.46
C THR A 180 -5.69 -7.62 -6.70
N ALA A 181 -5.08 -7.75 -7.87
CA ALA A 181 -5.76 -7.75 -9.15
C ALA A 181 -5.60 -9.11 -9.83
N PHE A 182 -6.63 -9.56 -10.55
CA PHE A 182 -6.59 -10.68 -11.49
C PHE A 182 -6.86 -10.15 -12.88
N PHE A 183 -5.90 -10.24 -13.80
CA PHE A 183 -5.97 -9.53 -15.06
C PHE A 183 -5.28 -10.25 -16.22
N ASP A 184 -5.67 -9.89 -17.43
CA ASP A 184 -4.95 -10.24 -18.66
C ASP A 184 -3.97 -9.11 -19.00
N ALA A 185 -2.68 -9.41 -19.01
CA ALA A 185 -1.62 -8.42 -19.20
C ALA A 185 -1.69 -7.72 -20.58
N ALA A 186 -2.14 -8.41 -21.61
CA ALA A 186 -2.19 -7.83 -22.97
C ALA A 186 -3.39 -6.91 -23.17
N SER A 187 -4.59 -7.32 -22.77
CA SER A 187 -5.81 -6.47 -22.87
C SER A 187 -5.92 -5.47 -21.75
N ARG A 188 -5.22 -5.67 -20.62
CA ARG A 188 -5.30 -4.91 -19.36
C ARG A 188 -6.63 -5.07 -18.61
N ARG A 189 -7.59 -5.86 -19.13
CA ARG A 189 -8.86 -6.08 -18.45
C ARG A 189 -8.67 -6.91 -17.20
N GLY A 190 -9.39 -6.60 -16.13
CA GLY A 190 -9.23 -7.35 -14.90
C GLY A 190 -10.17 -7.00 -13.77
N MET A 191 -10.19 -7.91 -12.78
CA MET A 191 -10.88 -7.77 -11.52
C MET A 191 -9.91 -7.29 -10.44
N VAL A 192 -10.30 -6.30 -9.66
CA VAL A 192 -9.60 -5.89 -8.44
C VAL A 192 -10.45 -6.24 -7.23
N VAL A 193 -9.81 -6.87 -6.25
CA VAL A 193 -10.45 -7.25 -4.98
C VAL A 193 -9.56 -6.87 -3.81
N GLY A 194 -10.15 -6.36 -2.73
CA GLY A 194 -9.38 -5.96 -1.55
C GLY A 194 -10.22 -5.51 -0.37
N ALA A 195 -9.60 -5.38 0.78
CA ALA A 195 -10.20 -4.79 1.97
C ALA A 195 -10.00 -3.28 1.95
N VAL A 196 -11.07 -2.49 2.04
CA VAL A 196 -11.00 -1.03 2.15
C VAL A 196 -10.94 -0.54 3.60
N GLU A 197 -11.19 -1.43 4.54
CA GLU A 197 -11.18 -1.18 5.99
C GLU A 197 -10.03 -1.93 6.67
N HIS A 198 -9.26 -1.23 7.52
CA HIS A 198 -8.06 -1.76 8.19
C HIS A 198 -8.01 -1.37 9.69
N THR A 199 -9.17 -1.36 10.35
CA THR A 199 -9.29 -0.92 11.75
C THR A 199 -8.93 -2.01 12.75
N GLU A 200 -9.41 -3.23 12.55
CA GLU A 200 -9.26 -4.35 13.49
C GLU A 200 -8.51 -5.54 12.88
N TRP A 201 -8.56 -5.67 11.56
CA TRP A 201 -8.14 -6.86 10.85
C TRP A 201 -6.88 -6.62 10.01
N LYS A 202 -5.94 -7.53 10.08
CA LYS A 202 -5.03 -7.77 8.96
C LYS A 202 -5.78 -8.57 7.91
N SER A 203 -5.85 -8.07 6.69
CA SER A 203 -6.62 -8.69 5.62
C SER A 203 -5.70 -9.29 4.57
N ALA A 204 -6.10 -10.43 4.01
CA ALA A 204 -5.38 -11.05 2.90
C ALA A 204 -6.33 -11.65 1.86
N ILE A 205 -5.77 -11.88 0.68
CA ILE A 205 -6.41 -12.56 -0.43
C ILE A 205 -5.58 -13.80 -0.75
N ASN A 206 -6.18 -14.99 -0.57
CA ASN A 206 -5.60 -16.27 -0.98
C ASN A 206 -6.33 -16.77 -2.20
N ALA A 207 -5.60 -17.06 -3.26
CA ALA A 207 -6.14 -17.60 -4.49
C ALA A 207 -5.28 -18.73 -5.06
N THR A 208 -5.92 -19.70 -5.69
CA THR A 208 -5.27 -20.66 -6.59
C THR A 208 -5.90 -20.53 -7.97
N THR A 209 -5.06 -20.67 -8.99
CA THR A 209 -5.45 -20.52 -10.39
C THR A 209 -4.93 -21.70 -11.21
N LYS A 210 -5.65 -22.06 -12.28
CA LYS A 210 -5.22 -23.12 -13.20
C LYS A 210 -5.72 -22.80 -14.61
N GLY A 211 -4.81 -22.75 -15.57
CA GLY A 211 -5.17 -22.29 -16.93
C GLY A 211 -5.66 -20.84 -16.88
N GLY A 212 -6.87 -20.58 -17.36
CA GLY A 212 -7.54 -19.27 -17.27
C GLY A 212 -8.50 -19.15 -16.08
N ASP A 213 -8.57 -20.16 -15.20
CA ASP A 213 -9.57 -20.25 -14.15
C ASP A 213 -9.02 -19.84 -12.78
N ILE A 214 -9.85 -19.19 -11.99
CA ILE A 214 -9.68 -19.10 -10.54
C ILE A 214 -10.33 -20.35 -9.94
N THR A 215 -9.52 -21.20 -9.29
CA THR A 215 -9.98 -22.47 -8.72
C THR A 215 -10.28 -22.37 -7.24
N SER A 216 -9.68 -21.41 -6.54
CA SER A 216 -10.09 -20.99 -5.19
C SER A 216 -9.83 -19.48 -5.01
N LEU A 217 -10.66 -18.84 -4.21
CA LEU A 217 -10.50 -17.44 -3.82
C LEU A 217 -11.09 -17.25 -2.44
N ASN A 218 -10.28 -16.75 -1.50
CA ASN A 218 -10.70 -16.31 -0.19
C ASN A 218 -10.23 -14.88 0.04
N ILE A 219 -11.14 -13.98 0.42
CA ILE A 219 -10.84 -12.60 0.80
C ILE A 219 -11.28 -12.46 2.26
N TYR A 220 -10.35 -12.22 3.17
CA TYR A 220 -10.62 -12.38 4.60
C TYR A 220 -9.84 -11.42 5.48
N GLY A 221 -10.44 -11.11 6.64
CA GLY A 221 -9.77 -10.58 7.82
C GLY A 221 -9.31 -11.72 8.73
N GLY A 222 -8.16 -11.55 9.37
CA GLY A 222 -7.54 -12.56 10.21
C GLY A 222 -6.25 -13.14 9.62
N ALA A 223 -5.59 -12.40 8.75
CA ALA A 223 -4.30 -12.80 8.18
C ALA A 223 -3.21 -12.85 9.25
N SER A 224 -2.52 -13.97 9.31
CA SER A 224 -1.33 -14.19 10.13
C SER A 224 -0.50 -15.26 9.44
N SER A 225 0.51 -14.84 8.71
CA SER A 225 1.36 -15.70 7.90
C SER A 225 2.75 -15.08 7.71
N ALA A 226 3.56 -15.70 6.87
CA ALA A 226 4.84 -15.12 6.46
C ALA A 226 4.68 -13.73 5.81
N VAL A 227 3.53 -13.44 5.19
CA VAL A 227 3.25 -12.13 4.58
C VAL A 227 3.16 -11.03 5.62
N THR A 228 2.54 -11.29 6.78
CA THR A 228 2.38 -10.32 7.87
C THR A 228 3.48 -10.40 8.93
N ARG A 229 4.38 -11.36 8.82
CA ARG A 229 5.50 -11.63 9.75
C ARG A 229 5.08 -11.85 11.20
N ASP A 230 3.80 -12.20 11.47
CA ASP A 230 3.32 -12.51 12.81
C ASP A 230 3.84 -13.86 13.30
N LEU A 231 4.21 -13.91 14.57
CA LEU A 231 4.64 -15.14 15.28
C LEU A 231 3.49 -15.87 15.98
N LEU A 232 2.33 -15.23 16.07
CA LEU A 232 1.08 -15.72 16.64
C LEU A 232 -0.04 -15.71 15.59
N PRO A 233 -1.07 -16.55 15.76
CA PRO A 233 -2.33 -16.35 15.03
C PRO A 233 -2.89 -14.94 15.25
N HIS A 234 -3.68 -14.45 14.30
CA HIS A 234 -4.40 -13.19 14.46
C HIS A 234 -5.22 -13.18 15.76
N GLY A 235 -5.21 -12.06 16.49
CA GLY A 235 -6.00 -11.87 17.71
C GLY A 235 -7.49 -11.97 17.42
N LYS A 236 -8.28 -12.28 18.47
CA LYS A 236 -9.73 -12.39 18.31
C LYS A 236 -10.37 -11.02 18.49
N VAL A 237 -11.11 -10.57 17.49
CA VAL A 237 -12.05 -9.46 17.65
C VAL A 237 -13.22 -9.96 18.51
N VAL A 238 -13.56 -9.26 19.58
CA VAL A 238 -14.51 -9.69 20.62
C VAL A 238 -15.62 -8.65 20.77
N GLY A 239 -16.87 -9.11 20.81
CA GLY A 239 -18.03 -8.25 21.05
C GLY A 239 -19.34 -9.03 21.00
N GLN A 240 -20.47 -8.37 21.24
CA GLN A 240 -21.78 -8.95 20.95
C GLN A 240 -22.05 -9.04 19.44
N SER A 241 -21.43 -8.16 18.69
CA SER A 241 -21.40 -8.15 17.23
C SER A 241 -19.98 -7.96 16.75
N VAL A 242 -19.51 -8.78 15.81
CA VAL A 242 -18.20 -8.68 15.16
C VAL A 242 -18.42 -8.61 13.66
N LYS A 243 -17.78 -7.62 13.02
CA LYS A 243 -17.80 -7.41 11.58
C LYS A 243 -16.50 -7.83 10.93
N SER A 244 -16.59 -8.35 9.71
CA SER A 244 -15.43 -8.49 8.83
C SER A 244 -14.94 -7.11 8.37
N PRO A 245 -13.73 -7.02 7.81
CA PRO A 245 -13.39 -5.85 7.00
C PRO A 245 -14.39 -5.73 5.83
N ARG A 246 -14.64 -4.48 5.39
CA ARG A 246 -15.40 -4.21 4.17
C ARG A 246 -14.55 -4.53 2.96
N ILE A 247 -15.03 -5.41 2.09
CA ILE A 247 -14.32 -5.91 0.91
C ILE A 247 -14.88 -5.25 -0.34
N THR A 248 -14.03 -4.74 -1.21
CA THR A 248 -14.39 -4.31 -2.57
C THR A 248 -14.15 -5.42 -3.58
N ILE A 249 -15.01 -5.49 -4.60
CA ILE A 249 -14.89 -6.37 -5.76
C ILE A 249 -15.33 -5.55 -6.96
N GLY A 250 -14.48 -5.42 -7.98
CA GLY A 250 -14.84 -4.64 -9.15
C GLY A 250 -14.16 -5.12 -10.42
N TRP A 251 -14.64 -4.65 -11.56
CA TRP A 251 -14.17 -4.99 -12.89
C TRP A 251 -13.83 -3.74 -13.69
N TRP A 252 -12.68 -3.73 -14.37
CA TRP A 252 -12.21 -2.61 -15.20
C TRP A 252 -11.65 -3.10 -16.53
N ASP A 253 -11.80 -2.29 -17.55
CA ASP A 253 -11.13 -2.49 -18.84
C ASP A 253 -9.62 -2.22 -18.75
N ASP A 254 -9.19 -1.52 -17.71
CA ASP A 254 -7.79 -1.41 -17.30
C ASP A 254 -7.68 -1.64 -15.79
N TRP A 255 -7.10 -2.77 -15.38
CA TRP A 255 -6.92 -3.14 -13.96
C TRP A 255 -6.16 -2.10 -13.15
N ARG A 256 -5.34 -1.27 -13.83
CA ARG A 256 -4.58 -0.19 -13.16
C ARG A 256 -5.51 0.91 -12.65
N GLU A 257 -6.58 1.21 -13.38
CA GLU A 257 -7.65 2.10 -12.92
C GLU A 257 -8.39 1.50 -11.73
N GLY A 258 -8.55 0.19 -11.75
CA GLY A 258 -9.10 -0.55 -10.61
C GLY A 258 -8.25 -0.44 -9.35
N MET A 259 -6.94 -0.50 -9.44
CA MET A 259 -6.03 -0.29 -8.31
C MET A 259 -6.06 1.15 -7.79
N GLU A 260 -6.13 2.13 -8.68
CA GLU A 260 -6.29 3.55 -8.29
C GLU A 260 -7.64 3.78 -7.61
N SER A 261 -8.72 3.23 -8.18
CA SER A 261 -10.05 3.26 -7.56
C SER A 261 -10.08 2.61 -6.18
N PHE A 262 -9.38 1.48 -6.00
CA PHE A 262 -9.21 0.85 -4.68
C PHE A 262 -8.52 1.80 -3.69
N GLY A 263 -7.45 2.49 -4.10
CA GLY A 263 -6.79 3.49 -3.27
C GLY A 263 -7.71 4.64 -2.86
N GLU A 264 -8.53 5.14 -3.78
CA GLU A 264 -9.54 6.18 -3.53
C GLU A 264 -10.63 5.69 -2.56
N GLN A 265 -11.06 4.44 -2.69
CA GLN A 265 -12.02 3.83 -1.76
C GLN A 265 -11.44 3.71 -0.34
N CYS A 266 -10.17 3.33 -0.19
CA CYS A 266 -9.51 3.32 1.12
C CYS A 266 -9.45 4.73 1.72
N ALA A 267 -9.10 5.75 0.93
CA ALA A 267 -9.07 7.14 1.37
C ALA A 267 -10.47 7.72 1.66
N THR A 268 -11.52 7.19 1.05
CA THR A 268 -12.91 7.53 1.37
C THR A 268 -13.30 6.97 2.74
N PHE A 269 -12.89 5.73 3.04
CA PHE A 269 -13.14 5.11 4.35
C PHE A 269 -12.32 5.77 5.47
N ALA A 270 -11.03 5.97 5.23
CA ALA A 270 -10.07 6.54 6.17
C ALA A 270 -9.39 7.76 5.52
N PRO A 271 -9.98 8.97 5.65
CA PRO A 271 -9.51 10.18 4.97
C PRO A 271 -8.07 10.52 5.32
N ARG A 272 -7.30 10.96 4.31
CA ARG A 272 -5.92 11.42 4.48
C ARG A 272 -5.81 12.53 5.52
N LEU A 273 -4.65 12.67 6.12
CA LEU A 273 -4.33 13.86 6.90
C LEU A 273 -4.49 15.14 6.04
N PRO A 274 -4.81 16.29 6.64
CA PRO A 274 -4.79 17.56 5.91
C PRO A 274 -3.46 17.80 5.21
N SER A 275 -3.47 18.33 3.99
CA SER A 275 -2.23 18.65 3.27
C SER A 275 -1.45 19.74 4.02
N MET A 276 -0.13 19.60 4.06
CA MET A 276 0.79 20.58 4.64
C MET A 276 1.62 21.31 3.56
N GLY A 277 1.14 21.36 2.33
CA GLY A 277 1.82 21.96 1.18
C GLY A 277 2.13 20.94 0.07
N GLY A 278 2.95 21.37 -0.88
CA GLY A 278 3.35 20.56 -2.01
C GLY A 278 4.27 19.39 -1.64
N ARG A 279 4.64 18.60 -2.65
CA ARG A 279 5.56 17.46 -2.50
C ARG A 279 6.86 17.90 -1.82
N PRO A 280 7.34 17.18 -0.79
CA PRO A 280 8.60 17.50 -0.13
C PRO A 280 9.81 17.34 -1.08
N PHE A 281 10.58 18.42 -1.22
CA PHE A 281 11.93 18.44 -1.74
C PHE A 281 12.88 18.54 -0.56
N GLY A 282 14.07 17.94 -0.63
CA GLY A 282 14.95 18.04 0.50
C GLY A 282 16.20 17.16 0.45
N TRP A 283 16.70 16.91 1.64
CA TRP A 283 17.86 16.06 1.87
C TRP A 283 17.65 15.25 3.17
N ASN A 284 18.09 14.00 3.13
CA ASN A 284 18.11 13.11 4.29
C ASN A 284 19.55 12.64 4.55
N SER A 285 19.96 12.63 5.81
CA SER A 285 21.35 12.36 6.18
C SER A 285 21.77 10.90 6.06
N TRP A 286 20.83 9.94 5.89
CA TRP A 286 21.15 8.53 5.94
C TRP A 286 22.04 8.05 4.81
N GLY A 287 21.75 8.44 3.57
CA GLY A 287 22.38 7.90 2.36
C GLY A 287 23.91 7.94 2.32
N ALA A 288 24.50 9.03 2.79
CA ALA A 288 25.96 9.18 2.78
C ALA A 288 26.60 9.31 4.17
N LEU A 289 25.86 9.84 5.14
CA LEU A 289 26.42 10.09 6.47
C LEU A 289 26.11 8.97 7.45
N ALA A 290 24.86 8.46 7.48
CA ALA A 290 24.42 7.48 8.46
C ALA A 290 24.88 7.86 9.89
N SER A 291 25.63 6.99 10.58
CA SER A 291 26.16 7.26 11.93
C SER A 291 27.25 8.37 11.99
N LYS A 292 27.66 8.93 10.85
CA LYS A 292 28.65 10.02 10.76
C LYS A 292 28.00 11.40 10.67
N VAL A 293 26.70 11.51 10.81
CA VAL A 293 26.00 12.78 10.84
C VAL A 293 26.46 13.60 12.06
N THR A 294 26.73 14.90 11.86
CA THR A 294 27.07 15.84 12.92
C THR A 294 26.37 17.16 12.68
N PHE A 295 26.18 17.95 13.73
CA PHE A 295 25.63 19.30 13.63
C PHE A 295 26.33 20.14 12.56
N GLN A 296 27.68 20.16 12.58
CA GLN A 296 28.47 20.94 11.63
C GLN A 296 28.20 20.51 10.17
N LYS A 297 28.21 19.21 9.87
CA LYS A 297 27.93 18.71 8.52
C LYS A 297 26.51 19.03 8.06
N ALA A 298 25.53 18.94 8.95
CA ALA A 298 24.14 19.25 8.63
C ALA A 298 23.95 20.74 8.28
N VAL A 299 24.62 21.64 9.03
CA VAL A 299 24.64 23.08 8.73
C VAL A 299 25.30 23.34 7.36
N GLU A 300 26.47 22.73 7.10
CA GLU A 300 27.19 22.89 5.82
C GLU A 300 26.38 22.34 4.62
N VAL A 301 25.61 21.25 4.81
CA VAL A 301 24.69 20.73 3.77
C VAL A 301 23.53 21.70 3.54
N SER A 302 22.95 22.25 4.60
CA SER A 302 21.90 23.27 4.50
C SER A 302 22.40 24.46 3.66
N ASP A 303 23.58 24.98 3.95
CA ASP A 303 24.19 26.07 3.20
C ASP A 303 24.46 25.70 1.74
N PHE A 304 25.01 24.50 1.49
CA PHE A 304 25.27 24.04 0.11
C PHE A 304 23.98 24.00 -0.72
N ILE A 305 22.90 23.47 -0.16
CA ILE A 305 21.59 23.36 -0.84
C ILE A 305 21.05 24.77 -1.11
N HIS A 306 21.09 25.65 -0.15
CA HIS A 306 20.66 27.04 -0.30
C HIS A 306 21.43 27.74 -1.44
N ASP A 307 22.76 27.68 -1.42
CA ASP A 307 23.62 28.43 -2.32
C ASP A 307 23.65 27.85 -3.76
N ASN A 308 23.50 26.53 -3.91
CA ASN A 308 23.74 25.85 -5.18
C ASN A 308 22.50 25.25 -5.85
N LEU A 309 21.42 24.97 -5.11
CA LEU A 309 20.28 24.21 -5.62
C LEU A 309 18.96 24.97 -5.60
N GLN A 310 18.60 25.62 -4.49
CA GLN A 310 17.29 26.27 -4.33
C GLN A 310 17.05 27.36 -5.37
N SER A 311 18.02 28.22 -5.62
CA SER A 311 17.95 29.27 -6.65
C SER A 311 17.91 28.71 -8.08
N ARG A 312 18.12 27.40 -8.25
CA ARG A 312 18.16 26.68 -9.52
C ARG A 312 17.05 25.64 -9.65
N SER A 313 15.86 25.97 -9.14
CA SER A 313 14.65 25.15 -9.28
C SER A 313 14.54 23.94 -8.34
N PHE A 314 15.49 23.66 -7.43
CA PHE A 314 15.34 22.58 -6.45
C PHE A 314 14.61 23.08 -5.20
N GLU A 315 13.31 23.26 -5.30
CA GLU A 315 12.42 23.64 -4.23
C GLU A 315 10.96 23.36 -4.63
N ASN A 316 10.05 23.35 -3.71
CA ASN A 316 8.62 23.32 -3.97
C ASN A 316 7.88 24.33 -3.11
N GLU A 317 7.15 25.27 -3.73
CA GLU A 317 6.45 26.36 -3.02
C GLU A 317 7.38 27.17 -2.08
N GLY A 318 8.65 27.32 -2.46
CA GLY A 318 9.67 28.00 -1.67
C GLY A 318 10.20 27.17 -0.50
N VAL A 319 9.90 25.88 -0.40
CA VAL A 319 10.28 25.02 0.73
C VAL A 319 11.23 23.91 0.29
N VAL A 320 12.26 23.68 1.11
CA VAL A 320 13.15 22.51 1.08
C VAL A 320 13.31 21.98 2.50
N TYR A 321 13.25 20.68 2.69
CA TYR A 321 13.45 20.05 3.99
C TYR A 321 14.90 19.58 4.15
N ILE A 322 15.49 19.81 5.33
CA ILE A 322 16.77 19.25 5.75
C ILE A 322 16.49 18.26 6.87
N ASP A 323 16.45 16.98 6.52
CA ASP A 323 16.02 15.91 7.41
C ASP A 323 17.21 15.15 7.99
N ILE A 324 17.31 15.18 9.34
CA ILE A 324 18.34 14.46 10.08
C ILE A 324 17.81 13.09 10.46
N ASP A 325 18.36 12.06 9.84
CA ASP A 325 18.03 10.67 10.06
C ASP A 325 18.58 10.13 11.39
N SER A 326 18.55 8.82 11.58
CA SER A 326 19.08 8.11 12.75
C SER A 326 20.47 8.61 13.18
N PHE A 327 20.83 8.44 14.45
CA PHE A 327 22.05 8.94 15.09
C PHE A 327 22.11 10.46 15.32
N TRP A 328 21.00 11.19 15.11
CA TRP A 328 20.92 12.62 15.45
C TRP A 328 21.24 12.88 16.93
N ASP A 329 20.86 11.98 17.83
CA ASP A 329 21.09 12.06 19.27
C ASP A 329 22.55 11.84 19.68
N PHE A 330 23.37 11.28 18.80
CA PHE A 330 24.83 11.17 18.95
C PHE A 330 25.55 12.27 18.20
N GLY A 331 25.02 12.73 17.08
CA GLY A 331 25.61 13.75 16.21
C GLY A 331 25.38 15.19 16.66
N PHE A 332 24.36 15.40 17.49
CA PHE A 332 23.95 16.73 17.98
C PHE A 332 23.85 16.74 19.50
N ARG A 333 24.31 17.82 20.11
CA ARG A 333 23.99 18.12 21.51
C ARG A 333 22.57 18.70 21.61
N PRO A 334 21.87 18.58 22.76
CA PRO A 334 20.51 19.08 22.92
C PRO A 334 20.33 20.57 22.58
N ASP A 335 21.33 21.41 22.87
CA ASP A 335 21.34 22.83 22.57
C ASP A 335 21.48 23.17 21.09
N GLN A 336 22.03 22.24 20.28
CA GLN A 336 22.28 22.43 18.85
C GLN A 336 21.05 22.25 17.98
N HIS A 337 20.04 21.50 18.42
CA HIS A 337 18.84 21.26 17.62
C HIS A 337 18.11 22.55 17.26
N LYS A 338 17.85 23.39 18.25
CA LYS A 338 17.20 24.69 18.01
C LYS A 338 18.05 25.60 17.11
N ILE A 339 19.37 25.62 17.31
CA ILE A 339 20.31 26.40 16.49
C ILE A 339 20.26 25.90 15.05
N PHE A 340 20.22 24.59 14.82
CA PHE A 340 20.10 23.99 13.50
C PHE A 340 18.77 24.35 12.80
N VAL A 341 17.66 24.24 13.51
CA VAL A 341 16.33 24.61 12.98
C VAL A 341 16.29 26.09 12.61
N ASP A 342 16.80 26.98 13.46
CA ASP A 342 16.86 28.42 13.19
C ASP A 342 17.79 28.72 12.00
N HIS A 343 18.88 27.94 11.81
CA HIS A 343 19.75 28.03 10.64
C HIS A 343 19.04 27.61 9.35
N CYS A 344 18.34 26.47 9.34
CA CYS A 344 17.52 26.04 8.20
C CYS A 344 16.49 27.11 7.83
N ARG A 345 15.79 27.66 8.82
CA ARG A 345 14.80 28.72 8.60
C ARG A 345 15.42 29.98 7.98
N LYS A 346 16.63 30.37 8.41
CA LYS A 346 17.37 31.47 7.80
C LYS A 346 17.65 31.22 6.31
N ASN A 347 17.91 30.00 5.92
CA ASN A 347 18.12 29.56 4.54
C ASN A 347 16.80 29.34 3.76
N GLY A 348 15.64 29.68 4.31
CA GLY A 348 14.33 29.41 3.69
C GLY A 348 13.97 27.92 3.66
N GLN A 349 14.51 27.15 4.60
CA GLN A 349 14.32 25.69 4.68
C GLN A 349 13.54 25.32 5.94
N LYS A 350 12.99 24.10 5.95
CA LYS A 350 12.38 23.46 7.11
C LYS A 350 13.26 22.31 7.58
N ALA A 351 13.35 22.11 8.89
CA ALA A 351 14.10 21.01 9.46
C ALA A 351 13.23 19.78 9.67
N GLY A 352 13.80 18.60 9.36
CA GLY A 352 13.22 17.28 9.60
C GLY A 352 14.04 16.47 10.58
N ILE A 353 13.41 15.46 11.21
CA ILE A 353 14.04 14.57 12.17
C ILE A 353 13.47 13.15 12.05
N TYR A 354 14.24 12.15 12.47
CA TYR A 354 13.91 10.74 12.45
C TYR A 354 13.54 10.20 13.83
N TRP A 355 12.66 9.21 13.91
CA TRP A 355 12.37 8.49 15.14
C TRP A 355 11.71 7.12 14.93
N CYS A 356 11.88 6.21 15.93
CA CYS A 356 11.26 4.88 16.01
C CYS A 356 10.37 4.78 17.25
N PRO A 357 9.07 5.10 17.16
CA PRO A 357 8.18 5.11 18.32
C PRO A 357 7.89 3.74 18.91
N PHE A 358 7.87 2.68 18.08
CA PHE A 358 7.44 1.33 18.48
C PHE A 358 8.58 0.32 18.60
N THR A 359 9.83 0.79 18.73
CA THR A 359 11.01 -0.08 18.79
C THR A 359 11.92 0.32 19.93
N ASP A 360 12.41 -0.68 20.69
CA ASP A 360 13.54 -0.56 21.61
C ASP A 360 14.81 -1.15 20.96
N TRP A 361 15.81 -0.31 20.76
CA TRP A 361 17.13 -0.68 20.23
C TRP A 361 18.16 -0.99 21.31
N GLY A 362 17.90 -0.53 22.55
CA GLY A 362 18.87 -0.63 23.64
C GLY A 362 18.95 -2.02 24.25
N GLY A 363 17.85 -2.78 24.21
CA GLY A 363 17.77 -4.13 24.77
C GLY A 363 18.00 -4.23 26.31
N ASN A 364 18.08 -3.10 27.01
CA ASN A 364 18.18 -3.06 28.48
C ASN A 364 16.80 -3.05 29.11
N GLY A 365 16.17 -4.22 29.20
CA GLY A 365 14.82 -4.39 29.73
C GLY A 365 14.61 -3.80 31.13
N LYS A 366 15.67 -3.63 31.93
CA LYS A 366 15.59 -3.11 33.30
C LYS A 366 15.65 -1.59 33.40
N ALA A 367 16.01 -0.88 32.33
CA ALA A 367 15.99 0.57 32.30
C ALA A 367 14.54 1.10 32.25
N ARG A 368 14.32 2.30 32.80
CA ARG A 368 13.00 2.95 32.72
C ARG A 368 12.72 3.41 31.28
N VAL A 369 11.47 3.27 30.84
CA VAL A 369 11.01 3.76 29.52
C VAL A 369 11.06 5.28 29.48
N VAL A 370 10.55 5.92 30.54
CA VAL A 370 10.56 7.39 30.76
C VAL A 370 10.89 7.68 32.23
N ARG A 371 11.43 8.88 32.48
CA ARG A 371 11.95 9.22 33.84
C ARG A 371 10.83 9.41 34.88
N ASP A 372 9.68 9.88 34.47
CA ASP A 372 8.55 10.26 35.31
C ASP A 372 7.53 9.14 35.55
N MET A 373 7.78 7.92 35.04
CA MET A 373 6.96 6.73 35.29
C MET A 373 7.81 5.55 35.76
N ASP A 374 7.24 4.66 36.57
CA ASP A 374 7.95 3.51 37.12
C ASP A 374 7.72 2.21 36.29
N TYR A 375 7.80 2.37 34.95
CA TYR A 375 7.78 1.24 34.02
C TYR A 375 9.13 1.04 33.36
N ARG A 376 9.51 -0.22 33.20
CA ARG A 376 10.75 -0.64 32.54
C ARG A 376 10.50 -1.07 31.12
N TRP A 377 11.54 -1.13 30.28
CA TRP A 377 11.40 -1.59 28.91
C TRP A 377 10.81 -2.99 28.83
N GLU A 378 11.17 -3.93 29.74
CA GLU A 378 10.61 -5.27 29.76
C GLU A 378 9.09 -5.32 30.02
N ASP A 379 8.51 -4.28 30.62
CA ASP A 379 7.07 -4.17 30.88
C ASP A 379 6.27 -3.79 29.63
N VAL A 380 6.91 -3.17 28.65
CA VAL A 380 6.26 -2.65 27.46
C VAL A 380 6.49 -3.47 26.19
N TYR A 381 7.22 -4.59 26.27
CA TYR A 381 7.48 -5.43 25.10
C TYR A 381 6.23 -6.16 24.62
N ILE A 382 6.01 -6.14 23.29
CA ILE A 382 5.13 -7.10 22.63
C ILE A 382 5.75 -8.51 22.84
N ARG A 383 4.91 -9.46 23.25
CA ARG A 383 5.35 -10.84 23.51
C ARG A 383 4.59 -11.84 22.66
N ALA A 384 5.29 -12.83 22.19
CA ALA A 384 4.73 -14.00 21.53
C ALA A 384 5.21 -15.26 22.25
N LYS A 385 4.28 -16.05 22.79
CA LYS A 385 4.56 -17.25 23.59
C LYS A 385 5.45 -16.95 24.81
N GLY A 386 5.23 -15.79 25.44
CA GLY A 386 5.97 -15.30 26.59
C GLY A 386 7.28 -14.57 26.27
N GLU A 387 7.83 -14.70 25.07
CA GLU A 387 9.10 -14.09 24.66
C GLU A 387 8.91 -12.74 23.96
N PRO A 388 9.82 -11.77 24.18
CA PRO A 388 9.79 -10.50 23.45
C PRO A 388 9.91 -10.70 21.93
N VAL A 389 9.05 -10.04 21.17
CA VAL A 389 9.08 -10.07 19.70
C VAL A 389 10.22 -9.20 19.18
N LYS A 390 11.13 -9.82 18.40
CA LYS A 390 12.32 -9.16 17.84
C LYS A 390 12.32 -9.30 16.33
N PHE A 391 12.45 -8.15 15.64
CA PHE A 391 12.66 -8.08 14.21
C PHE A 391 13.73 -7.02 13.92
N ASP A 392 14.50 -7.23 12.88
CA ASP A 392 15.46 -6.26 12.33
C ASP A 392 16.44 -5.69 13.35
N GLY A 393 16.73 -6.46 14.42
CA GLY A 393 17.60 -6.06 15.52
C GLY A 393 16.93 -5.29 16.66
N GLY A 394 15.68 -4.86 16.50
CA GLY A 394 14.90 -4.14 17.52
C GLY A 394 13.88 -5.02 18.23
N ILE A 395 13.44 -4.59 19.41
CA ILE A 395 12.38 -5.23 20.19
C ILE A 395 11.10 -4.41 20.01
N ALA A 396 10.03 -5.08 19.59
CA ALA A 396 8.72 -4.46 19.41
C ALA A 396 8.10 -4.09 20.77
N ILE A 397 7.48 -2.90 20.85
CA ILE A 397 6.84 -2.40 22.06
C ILE A 397 5.35 -2.12 21.85
N ASP A 398 4.58 -2.31 22.92
CA ASP A 398 3.13 -2.21 22.93
C ASP A 398 2.65 -0.75 22.77
N PRO A 399 2.01 -0.38 21.65
CA PRO A 399 1.52 0.99 21.43
C PRO A 399 0.44 1.43 22.42
N THR A 400 -0.22 0.46 23.09
CA THR A 400 -1.32 0.75 24.03
C THR A 400 -0.82 1.07 25.45
N HIS A 401 0.47 0.81 25.73
CA HIS A 401 1.03 0.96 27.07
C HIS A 401 1.19 2.44 27.46
N PRO A 402 0.78 2.87 28.68
CA PRO A 402 0.83 4.27 29.10
C PRO A 402 2.25 4.85 29.11
N ALA A 403 3.28 4.06 29.42
CA ALA A 403 4.67 4.52 29.36
C ALA A 403 5.14 4.77 27.92
N VAL A 404 4.64 3.97 26.95
CA VAL A 404 4.91 4.21 25.52
C VAL A 404 4.21 5.46 25.03
N ARG A 405 2.96 5.68 25.41
CA ARG A 405 2.24 6.94 25.14
C ARG A 405 2.97 8.14 25.73
N ARG A 406 3.41 8.06 26.98
CA ARG A 406 4.19 9.13 27.62
C ARG A 406 5.51 9.40 26.89
N ARG A 407 6.19 8.35 26.43
CA ARG A 407 7.39 8.46 25.60
C ARG A 407 7.11 9.21 24.29
N ILE A 408 5.99 8.87 23.61
CA ILE A 408 5.55 9.55 22.39
C ILE A 408 5.29 11.04 22.66
N GLU A 409 4.52 11.35 23.69
CA GLU A 409 4.21 12.74 24.10
C GLU A 409 5.48 13.54 24.33
N LEU A 410 6.39 13.03 25.15
CA LEU A 410 7.64 13.73 25.49
C LEU A 410 8.54 13.96 24.27
N GLN A 411 8.65 12.95 23.41
CA GLN A 411 9.53 13.04 22.25
C GLN A 411 8.98 13.97 21.17
N ILE A 412 7.70 13.84 20.82
CA ILE A 412 7.08 14.74 19.83
C ILE A 412 7.06 16.17 20.34
N LYS A 413 6.70 16.38 21.61
CA LYS A 413 6.79 17.71 22.22
C LYS A 413 8.20 18.30 22.12
N GLN A 414 9.23 17.50 22.37
CA GLN A 414 10.62 17.95 22.26
C GLN A 414 10.96 18.35 20.82
N PHE A 415 10.52 17.61 19.82
CA PHE A 415 10.72 17.96 18.42
C PHE A 415 10.02 19.28 18.04
N LEU A 416 8.78 19.47 18.50
CA LEU A 416 8.04 20.72 18.32
C LEU A 416 8.69 21.89 19.05
N ASP A 417 9.16 21.70 20.28
CA ASP A 417 9.86 22.73 21.06
C ASP A 417 11.19 23.15 20.38
N TRP A 418 11.86 22.25 19.69
CA TRP A 418 13.03 22.56 18.87
C TRP A 418 12.67 23.22 17.54
N GLY A 419 11.41 23.05 17.08
CA GLY A 419 10.88 23.67 15.86
C GLY A 419 11.00 22.81 14.61
N TYR A 420 11.14 21.49 14.72
CA TYR A 420 11.08 20.56 13.58
C TYR A 420 9.68 20.52 12.97
N GLU A 421 9.61 20.47 11.63
CA GLU A 421 8.37 20.50 10.86
C GLU A 421 8.16 19.25 9.98
N PHE A 422 9.08 18.29 10.04
CA PHE A 422 9.00 16.99 9.36
C PHE A 422 9.50 15.89 10.30
N VAL A 423 8.84 14.73 10.29
CA VAL A 423 9.32 13.55 11.02
C VAL A 423 9.25 12.31 10.14
N LYS A 424 10.38 11.61 10.01
CA LYS A 424 10.45 10.25 9.47
C LYS A 424 10.24 9.27 10.62
N LEU A 425 9.10 8.58 10.62
CA LEU A 425 8.80 7.52 11.59
C LEU A 425 9.12 6.17 10.96
N ASP A 426 10.05 5.44 11.58
CA ASP A 426 10.59 4.21 11.03
C ASP A 426 10.34 3.00 11.93
N PHE A 427 10.45 1.80 11.34
CA PHE A 427 10.16 0.51 11.98
C PHE A 427 8.74 0.44 12.57
N MET A 428 7.79 1.06 11.89
CA MET A 428 6.42 1.22 12.35
C MET A 428 5.66 -0.10 12.40
N ALA A 429 6.04 -1.10 11.58
CA ALA A 429 5.47 -2.45 11.61
C ALA A 429 5.68 -3.14 12.98
N HIS A 430 6.68 -2.70 13.78
CA HIS A 430 6.88 -3.24 15.13
C HIS A 430 5.66 -3.00 16.04
N GLY A 431 4.93 -1.90 15.87
CA GLY A 431 3.67 -1.64 16.58
C GLY A 431 2.47 -2.46 16.10
N ALA A 432 2.63 -3.21 15.00
CA ALA A 432 1.58 -3.97 14.36
C ALA A 432 1.79 -5.51 14.43
N TYR A 433 2.66 -6.01 15.32
CA TYR A 433 2.78 -7.45 15.57
C TYR A 433 1.80 -7.93 16.63
N GLN A 434 1.23 -9.13 16.40
CA GLN A 434 0.30 -9.73 17.36
C GLN A 434 1.02 -10.08 18.65
N SER A 435 0.45 -9.66 19.80
CA SER A 435 0.91 -9.96 21.15
C SER A 435 0.08 -11.05 21.79
N ASP A 436 0.67 -11.79 22.75
CA ASP A 436 -0.06 -12.65 23.68
C ASP A 436 -1.15 -11.86 24.43
N SER A 437 -0.84 -10.61 24.80
CA SER A 437 -1.81 -9.65 25.33
C SER A 437 -1.24 -8.22 25.26
N TYR A 438 -2.11 -7.23 25.13
CA TYR A 438 -1.78 -5.81 25.21
C TYR A 438 -2.05 -5.27 26.61
N PHE A 439 -1.43 -4.13 26.96
CA PHE A 439 -1.69 -3.45 28.23
C PHE A 439 -3.18 -3.07 28.36
N ASP A 440 -3.69 -2.41 27.33
CA ASP A 440 -5.14 -2.14 27.22
C ASP A 440 -5.87 -3.43 26.87
N LYS A 441 -6.62 -3.99 27.84
CA LYS A 441 -7.32 -5.28 27.69
C LYS A 441 -8.54 -5.22 26.75
N SER A 442 -8.98 -4.05 26.35
CA SER A 442 -9.99 -3.89 25.31
C SER A 442 -9.40 -4.11 23.89
N ILE A 443 -8.08 -4.02 23.74
CA ILE A 443 -7.35 -4.24 22.51
C ILE A 443 -6.93 -5.71 22.44
N THR A 444 -7.33 -6.36 21.37
CA THR A 444 -7.10 -7.81 21.19
C THR A 444 -6.40 -8.15 19.89
N THR A 445 -6.32 -7.19 18.96
CA THR A 445 -5.64 -7.39 17.67
C THR A 445 -4.50 -6.40 17.46
N ALA A 446 -3.51 -6.82 16.68
CA ALA A 446 -2.36 -6.00 16.34
C ALA A 446 -2.74 -4.71 15.61
N MET A 447 -3.75 -4.75 14.75
CA MET A 447 -4.19 -3.54 14.03
C MET A 447 -4.90 -2.56 14.94
N GLN A 448 -5.70 -3.03 15.91
CA GLN A 448 -6.28 -2.14 16.93
C GLN A 448 -5.17 -1.43 17.72
N ALA A 449 -4.14 -2.16 18.16
CA ALA A 449 -3.00 -1.60 18.89
C ALA A 449 -2.24 -0.57 18.06
N TYR A 450 -1.90 -0.92 16.82
CA TYR A 450 -1.23 -0.02 15.88
C TYR A 450 -2.03 1.26 15.61
N ASN A 451 -3.32 1.12 15.31
CA ASN A 451 -4.19 2.27 15.05
C ASN A 451 -4.29 3.20 16.26
N GLN A 452 -4.40 2.64 17.48
CA GLN A 452 -4.43 3.43 18.71
C GLN A 452 -3.12 4.21 18.92
N GLY A 453 -1.97 3.55 18.67
CA GLY A 453 -0.67 4.19 18.78
C GLY A 453 -0.44 5.28 17.73
N MET A 454 -0.84 5.03 16.48
CA MET A 454 -0.72 5.99 15.39
C MET A 454 -1.62 7.21 15.59
N GLN A 455 -2.87 6.98 16.00
CA GLN A 455 -3.79 8.06 16.34
C GLN A 455 -3.17 8.98 17.39
N TYR A 456 -2.58 8.40 18.45
CA TYR A 456 -1.92 9.17 19.50
C TYR A 456 -0.73 9.97 18.98
N ILE A 457 0.10 9.39 18.09
CA ILE A 457 1.22 10.13 17.45
C ILE A 457 0.69 11.32 16.66
N VAL A 458 -0.33 11.13 15.82
CA VAL A 458 -0.92 12.21 15.02
C VAL A 458 -1.43 13.34 15.90
N GLU A 459 -2.13 13.01 16.99
CA GLU A 459 -2.63 13.99 17.97
C GLU A 459 -1.49 14.81 18.59
N GLN A 460 -0.37 14.15 18.95
CA GLN A 460 0.78 14.84 19.55
C GLN A 460 1.51 15.76 18.57
N THR A 461 1.44 15.52 17.24
CA THR A 461 2.04 16.43 16.25
C THR A 461 1.29 17.75 16.10
N GLU A 462 0.05 17.83 16.61
CA GLU A 462 -0.82 19.04 16.54
C GLU A 462 -1.00 19.55 15.09
N GLY A 463 -0.82 18.71 14.08
CA GLY A 463 -0.85 19.10 12.66
C GLY A 463 0.32 20.01 12.25
N LYS A 464 1.39 20.08 13.04
CA LYS A 464 2.56 20.96 12.79
C LYS A 464 3.73 20.24 12.11
N MET A 465 3.66 18.93 11.96
CA MET A 465 4.74 18.13 11.38
C MET A 465 4.24 17.31 10.19
N TRP A 466 4.98 17.33 9.10
CA TRP A 466 4.83 16.33 8.04
C TRP A 466 5.25 14.96 8.56
N ILE A 467 4.39 13.97 8.46
CA ILE A 467 4.69 12.59 8.88
C ILE A 467 5.01 11.76 7.63
N ASN A 468 6.22 11.19 7.57
CA ASN A 468 6.65 10.23 6.56
C ASN A 468 6.90 8.87 7.22
N LEU A 469 6.22 7.82 6.76
CA LEU A 469 6.36 6.46 7.34
C LEU A 469 7.41 5.64 6.59
N SER A 470 8.16 4.83 7.32
CA SER A 470 9.03 3.80 6.80
C SER A 470 8.84 2.49 7.56
N ILE A 471 9.05 1.35 6.89
CA ILE A 471 8.83 0.01 7.45
C ILE A 471 7.49 -0.05 8.19
N ALA A 472 6.43 0.37 7.49
CA ALA A 472 5.08 0.52 8.04
C ALA A 472 4.10 -0.39 7.30
N PRO A 473 3.04 -0.88 7.96
CA PRO A 473 1.92 -1.50 7.25
C PRO A 473 1.46 -0.61 6.09
N LEU A 474 1.10 -1.21 4.94
CA LEU A 474 0.61 -0.44 3.79
C LEU A 474 -0.70 0.29 4.10
N PHE A 475 -1.46 -0.24 5.03
CA PHE A 475 -2.75 0.28 5.46
C PHE A 475 -2.86 0.31 6.99
N PRO A 476 -3.67 1.23 7.54
CA PRO A 476 -4.36 2.35 6.89
C PRO A 476 -3.42 3.54 6.61
N GLY A 477 -3.82 4.44 5.68
CA GLY A 477 -3.00 5.58 5.27
C GLY A 477 -3.30 6.91 5.95
N ASN A 478 -4.36 6.98 6.76
CA ASN A 478 -4.86 8.20 7.40
C ASN A 478 -4.00 8.74 8.57
N TYR A 479 -2.82 8.17 8.78
CA TYR A 479 -1.90 8.58 9.85
C TYR A 479 -0.62 9.24 9.33
N ALA A 480 -0.49 9.42 8.03
CA ALA A 480 0.71 10.03 7.46
C ALA A 480 0.43 10.78 6.15
N HIS A 481 1.34 11.69 5.80
CA HIS A 481 1.29 12.45 4.57
C HIS A 481 1.99 11.69 3.43
N SER A 482 3.06 10.97 3.74
CA SER A 482 3.83 10.18 2.77
C SER A 482 4.36 8.89 3.40
N ARG A 483 4.77 7.95 2.56
CA ARG A 483 5.38 6.70 3.00
C ARG A 483 6.40 6.16 2.04
N ARG A 484 7.41 5.48 2.55
CA ARG A 484 8.37 4.69 1.81
C ARG A 484 7.69 3.51 1.13
N ILE A 485 7.88 3.37 -0.18
CA ILE A 485 7.35 2.24 -0.95
C ILE A 485 8.36 1.10 -1.12
N SER A 486 9.64 1.37 -0.87
CA SER A 486 10.75 0.40 -0.91
C SER A 486 11.54 0.47 0.40
N CYS A 487 12.38 -0.52 0.66
CA CYS A 487 13.43 -0.42 1.67
C CYS A 487 14.51 0.58 1.21
N ASP A 488 15.62 0.72 1.94
CA ASP A 488 16.68 1.68 1.61
C ASP A 488 17.25 1.45 0.22
N ALA A 489 17.53 2.55 -0.47
CA ALA A 489 18.06 2.53 -1.83
C ALA A 489 19.26 3.45 -2.00
N TRP A 490 20.27 2.96 -2.69
CA TRP A 490 21.51 3.69 -2.97
C TRP A 490 21.64 4.04 -4.45
N ALA A 491 22.86 4.31 -4.90
CA ALA A 491 23.10 4.95 -6.20
C ALA A 491 23.00 4.01 -7.40
N ASP A 492 23.27 2.70 -7.24
CA ASP A 492 23.41 1.80 -8.39
C ASP A 492 22.06 1.45 -9.05
N ILE A 493 22.16 0.98 -10.29
CA ILE A 493 20.99 0.72 -11.11
C ILE A 493 20.07 -0.37 -10.54
N ASN A 494 20.60 -1.33 -9.75
CA ASN A 494 19.78 -2.38 -9.15
C ASN A 494 18.91 -1.80 -8.01
N ASN A 495 19.43 -0.84 -7.25
CA ASN A 495 18.65 -0.11 -6.26
C ASN A 495 17.56 0.74 -6.95
N THR A 496 17.88 1.39 -8.06
CA THR A 496 16.89 2.12 -8.87
C THR A 496 15.80 1.17 -9.39
N GLU A 497 16.17 -0.01 -9.92
CA GLU A 497 15.22 -1.03 -10.37
C GLU A 497 14.35 -1.54 -9.22
N TYR A 498 14.92 -1.69 -8.02
CA TYR A 498 14.18 -2.11 -6.83
C TYR A 498 13.11 -1.09 -6.41
N VAL A 499 13.44 0.20 -6.40
CA VAL A 499 12.46 1.27 -6.17
C VAL A 499 11.37 1.24 -7.24
N LEU A 500 11.76 1.05 -8.51
CA LEU A 500 10.84 0.97 -9.62
C LEU A 500 9.99 -0.31 -9.61
N ASN A 501 10.46 -1.42 -9.03
CA ASN A 501 9.61 -2.57 -8.72
C ASN A 501 8.46 -2.17 -7.79
N SER A 502 8.77 -1.49 -6.70
CA SER A 502 7.75 -1.00 -5.77
C SER A 502 6.80 -0.01 -6.44
N LEU A 503 7.30 0.89 -7.29
CA LEU A 503 6.46 1.80 -8.07
C LEU A 503 5.59 1.05 -9.10
N THR A 504 6.11 0.00 -9.75
CA THR A 504 5.38 -0.78 -10.77
C THR A 504 4.06 -1.34 -10.26
N TYR A 505 4.00 -1.72 -8.98
CA TYR A 505 2.83 -2.36 -8.40
C TYR A 505 2.20 -1.54 -7.26
N GLY A 506 2.85 -0.43 -6.84
CA GLY A 506 2.44 0.43 -5.73
C GLY A 506 2.23 1.91 -6.08
N TRP A 507 2.23 2.32 -7.37
CA TRP A 507 2.01 3.73 -7.75
C TRP A 507 0.70 4.27 -7.16
N TRP A 508 -0.35 3.47 -7.12
CA TRP A 508 -1.70 3.79 -6.65
C TRP A 508 -1.77 4.11 -5.14
N LEU A 509 -0.72 3.83 -4.37
CA LEU A 509 -0.64 4.21 -2.96
C LEU A 509 -0.66 5.73 -2.75
N ASP A 510 -0.34 6.53 -3.77
CA ASP A 510 -0.52 7.98 -3.74
C ASP A 510 -2.00 8.42 -3.70
N ARG A 511 -2.94 7.49 -3.92
CA ARG A 511 -4.38 7.71 -3.68
C ARG A 511 -4.74 7.57 -2.20
N ILE A 512 -3.91 6.85 -1.43
CA ILE A 512 -4.11 6.61 0.01
C ILE A 512 -3.31 7.62 0.84
N TYR A 513 -2.09 7.91 0.42
CA TYR A 513 -1.20 8.96 0.96
C TYR A 513 -1.19 10.17 0.02
N HIS A 514 -0.62 11.30 0.44
CA HIS A 514 -0.40 12.40 -0.51
C HIS A 514 0.71 12.06 -1.50
N TYR A 515 1.79 11.43 -1.02
CA TYR A 515 2.94 11.06 -1.85
C TYR A 515 3.55 9.73 -1.42
N ASN A 516 3.98 8.97 -2.42
CA ASN A 516 4.94 7.88 -2.21
C ASN A 516 6.33 8.44 -1.90
N ASP A 517 7.19 7.63 -1.31
CA ASP A 517 8.59 7.95 -1.04
C ASP A 517 9.48 6.82 -1.59
N GLY A 518 10.28 7.14 -2.62
CA GLY A 518 11.23 6.22 -3.26
C GLY A 518 12.62 6.25 -2.65
N ASP A 519 12.75 6.80 -1.43
CA ASP A 519 14.01 7.00 -0.73
C ASP A 519 14.92 8.07 -1.35
N HIS A 520 16.01 8.38 -0.65
CA HIS A 520 16.96 9.42 -1.00
C HIS A 520 17.75 9.11 -2.28
N ILE A 521 18.21 10.14 -2.96
CA ILE A 521 19.03 10.08 -4.17
C ILE A 521 20.50 10.19 -3.78
N VAL A 522 21.31 9.19 -4.14
CA VAL A 522 22.77 9.19 -3.93
C VAL A 522 23.48 9.12 -5.28
N TYR A 523 24.48 9.98 -5.49
CA TYR A 523 25.18 10.15 -6.77
C TYR A 523 26.59 9.55 -6.81
N ARG A 524 27.18 9.32 -5.64
CA ARG A 524 28.57 8.86 -5.55
C ARG A 524 28.76 7.45 -6.10
N GLY A 525 29.91 7.21 -6.71
CA GLY A 525 30.41 5.86 -7.02
C GLY A 525 29.82 5.20 -8.26
N VAL A 526 28.93 5.86 -9.00
CA VAL A 526 28.25 5.29 -10.18
C VAL A 526 28.37 6.18 -11.40
N SER A 527 27.92 5.69 -12.56
CA SER A 527 27.93 6.40 -13.85
C SER A 527 26.92 7.55 -13.89
N GLU A 528 27.08 8.46 -14.87
CA GLU A 528 26.09 9.53 -15.12
C GLU A 528 24.72 8.96 -15.54
N GLY A 529 24.69 7.83 -16.28
CA GLY A 529 23.44 7.16 -16.63
C GLY A 529 22.69 6.67 -15.39
N GLU A 530 23.40 6.02 -14.45
CA GLU A 530 22.81 5.58 -13.19
C GLU A 530 22.30 6.76 -12.35
N ASN A 531 23.01 7.90 -12.35
CA ASN A 531 22.56 9.11 -11.68
C ASN A 531 21.26 9.66 -12.31
N ARG A 532 21.19 9.77 -13.65
CA ARG A 532 19.96 10.18 -14.33
C ARG A 532 18.80 9.23 -14.03
N ALA A 533 19.04 7.93 -14.06
CA ALA A 533 18.04 6.92 -13.74
C ALA A 533 17.52 7.08 -12.30
N ARG A 534 18.40 7.30 -11.31
CA ARG A 534 18.03 7.47 -9.91
C ARG A 534 17.23 8.75 -9.68
N VAL A 535 17.64 9.88 -10.26
CA VAL A 535 16.90 11.15 -10.19
C VAL A 535 15.53 11.02 -10.82
N THR A 536 15.47 10.45 -12.04
CA THR A 536 14.18 10.26 -12.73
C THR A 536 13.26 9.35 -11.95
N SER A 537 13.77 8.23 -11.39
CA SER A 537 13.00 7.34 -10.53
C SER A 537 12.38 8.08 -9.35
N SER A 538 13.13 8.94 -8.65
CA SER A 538 12.61 9.73 -7.53
C SER A 538 11.58 10.78 -8.00
N ALA A 539 11.85 11.50 -9.08
CA ALA A 539 10.93 12.51 -9.62
C ALA A 539 9.57 11.94 -10.02
N ILE A 540 9.54 10.71 -10.56
CA ILE A 540 8.30 10.05 -10.99
C ILE A 540 7.60 9.27 -9.87
N THR A 541 8.26 9.08 -8.72
CA THR A 541 7.71 8.30 -7.59
C THR A 541 6.99 9.18 -6.57
N GLY A 542 7.66 10.23 -6.04
CA GLY A 542 7.07 11.00 -4.96
C GLY A 542 8.09 11.90 -4.25
N VAL A 543 8.24 11.77 -2.92
CA VAL A 543 9.19 12.56 -2.12
C VAL A 543 10.55 12.63 -2.81
N TYR A 544 11.12 13.84 -2.89
CA TYR A 544 12.27 14.13 -3.73
C TYR A 544 13.46 14.60 -2.89
N PHE A 545 14.07 13.66 -2.17
CA PHE A 545 15.17 13.91 -1.24
C PHE A 545 16.51 13.47 -1.80
N LEU A 546 17.53 14.28 -1.55
CA LEU A 546 18.95 13.96 -1.80
C LEU A 546 19.52 13.21 -0.60
N GLY A 547 20.64 12.51 -0.79
CA GLY A 547 21.27 11.72 0.29
C GLY A 547 22.79 11.77 0.33
N ASP A 548 23.46 12.59 -0.52
CA ASP A 548 24.90 12.70 -0.52
C ASP A 548 25.45 13.59 0.60
N ASP A 549 26.72 13.40 0.96
CA ASP A 549 27.48 14.29 1.83
C ASP A 549 27.90 15.55 1.04
N MET A 550 27.11 16.60 1.18
CA MET A 550 27.39 17.90 0.57
C MET A 550 28.13 18.86 1.52
N SER A 551 28.60 18.39 2.68
CA SER A 551 29.44 19.18 3.60
C SER A 551 30.77 19.58 2.96
N LEU A 552 31.55 20.41 3.66
CA LEU A 552 32.88 20.81 3.22
C LEU A 552 33.82 19.61 3.02
N GLN A 553 33.61 18.54 3.78
CA GLN A 553 34.38 17.29 3.72
C GLN A 553 33.83 16.30 2.68
N GLY A 554 32.65 16.55 2.10
CA GLY A 554 32.03 15.69 1.09
C GLY A 554 32.84 15.62 -0.20
N ASP A 555 32.68 14.51 -0.95
CA ASP A 555 33.36 14.29 -2.22
C ASP A 555 33.01 15.41 -3.26
N PRO A 556 33.95 16.21 -3.71
CA PRO A 556 33.71 17.27 -4.70
C PRO A 556 33.06 16.75 -5.99
N LYS A 557 33.44 15.54 -6.46
CA LYS A 557 32.86 14.94 -7.66
C LYS A 557 31.37 14.56 -7.46
N ALA A 558 31.02 14.09 -6.27
CA ALA A 558 29.63 13.82 -5.94
C ALA A 558 28.82 15.13 -5.88
N LYS A 559 29.35 16.19 -5.25
CA LYS A 559 28.73 17.52 -5.23
C LYS A 559 28.51 18.11 -6.61
N ASP A 560 29.47 17.97 -7.54
CA ASP A 560 29.30 18.40 -8.93
C ASP A 560 28.19 17.64 -9.64
N LYS A 561 28.08 16.33 -9.39
CA LYS A 561 26.99 15.49 -9.93
C LYS A 561 25.63 15.90 -9.35
N VAL A 562 25.56 16.17 -8.04
CA VAL A 562 24.34 16.69 -7.39
C VAL A 562 23.87 17.96 -8.11
N VAL A 563 24.74 18.97 -8.23
CA VAL A 563 24.37 20.23 -8.90
C VAL A 563 23.89 19.98 -10.32
N ARG A 564 24.66 19.25 -11.12
CA ARG A 564 24.34 19.03 -12.54
C ARG A 564 23.01 18.29 -12.77
N ASN A 565 22.74 17.24 -12.01
CA ASN A 565 21.56 16.40 -12.22
C ASN A 565 20.32 16.94 -11.50
N THR A 566 20.46 17.57 -10.34
CA THR A 566 19.35 18.04 -9.53
C THR A 566 18.78 19.40 -10.00
N THR A 567 19.56 20.17 -10.76
CA THR A 567 19.11 21.48 -11.30
C THR A 567 18.44 21.39 -12.67
N ASN A 568 18.06 20.19 -13.14
CA ASN A 568 17.23 20.02 -14.33
C ASN A 568 15.81 20.51 -14.05
N ALA A 569 15.45 21.67 -14.60
CA ALA A 569 14.19 22.34 -14.34
C ALA A 569 12.97 21.53 -14.83
N ASP A 570 13.08 20.79 -15.95
CA ASP A 570 12.00 19.94 -16.46
C ASP A 570 11.72 18.75 -15.51
N LEU A 571 12.77 18.14 -14.92
CA LEU A 571 12.62 17.06 -13.95
C LEU A 571 12.04 17.58 -12.61
N ASN A 572 12.50 18.73 -12.16
CA ASN A 572 11.98 19.37 -10.96
C ASN A 572 10.51 19.78 -11.13
N GLU A 573 10.10 20.20 -12.34
CA GLU A 573 8.70 20.47 -12.65
C GLU A 573 7.84 19.21 -12.56
N ILE A 574 8.30 18.07 -13.10
CA ILE A 574 7.65 16.77 -12.93
C ILE A 574 7.51 16.43 -11.44
N ALA A 575 8.60 16.59 -10.70
CA ALA A 575 8.60 16.33 -9.25
C ALA A 575 7.63 17.23 -8.49
N ARG A 576 7.37 18.47 -8.90
CA ARG A 576 6.40 19.37 -8.28
C ARG A 576 4.94 19.04 -8.63
N THR A 577 4.67 18.73 -9.90
CA THR A 577 3.32 18.80 -10.46
C THR A 577 2.66 17.44 -10.71
N CYS A 578 3.46 16.37 -10.84
CA CYS A 578 2.94 15.05 -11.16
C CYS A 578 2.75 14.20 -9.89
N THR A 579 1.73 13.37 -9.85
CA THR A 579 1.63 12.25 -8.91
C THR A 579 2.52 11.09 -9.37
N SER A 580 2.51 9.97 -8.68
CA SER A 580 3.28 8.77 -9.05
C SER A 580 2.95 8.32 -10.47
N PHE A 581 3.99 8.02 -11.26
CA PHE A 581 3.79 7.53 -12.63
C PHE A 581 3.27 6.10 -12.62
N ARG A 582 2.32 5.82 -13.51
CA ARG A 582 1.76 4.51 -13.76
C ARG A 582 2.71 3.70 -14.66
N PRO A 583 2.95 2.40 -14.44
CA PRO A 583 3.69 1.57 -15.37
C PRO A 583 2.91 1.44 -16.69
N LEU A 584 3.61 1.46 -17.83
CA LEU A 584 2.95 1.22 -19.13
C LEU A 584 2.49 -0.22 -19.25
N GLU A 585 3.38 -1.16 -18.91
CA GLU A 585 3.09 -2.58 -18.84
C GLU A 585 3.71 -3.17 -17.56
N ILE A 586 3.21 -4.32 -17.13
CA ILE A 586 3.83 -5.04 -16.02
C ILE A 586 5.18 -5.64 -16.44
N ALA A 587 6.08 -5.80 -15.47
CA ALA A 587 7.18 -6.72 -15.60
C ALA A 587 6.78 -8.12 -15.12
N ARG A 588 7.39 -9.18 -15.68
CA ARG A 588 7.13 -10.54 -15.22
C ARG A 588 7.89 -10.86 -13.94
N GLY A 589 7.21 -11.51 -13.01
CA GLY A 589 7.78 -11.91 -11.73
C GLY A 589 7.94 -10.74 -10.76
N ASP A 590 9.14 -10.59 -10.21
CA ASP A 590 9.50 -9.60 -9.19
C ASP A 590 10.36 -8.44 -9.73
N ARG A 591 10.39 -8.22 -11.02
CA ARG A 591 11.12 -7.11 -11.63
C ARG A 591 10.29 -5.83 -11.69
N GLY A 592 10.96 -4.69 -11.70
CA GLY A 592 10.37 -3.40 -12.03
C GLY A 592 10.08 -3.27 -13.52
N ALA A 593 9.01 -2.56 -13.88
CA ALA A 593 8.76 -2.15 -15.25
C ALA A 593 9.89 -1.24 -15.75
N ASP A 594 10.09 -1.22 -17.05
CA ASP A 594 11.07 -0.34 -17.68
C ASP A 594 10.45 0.92 -18.31
N ILE A 595 9.10 1.01 -18.39
CA ILE A 595 8.41 2.17 -18.94
C ILE A 595 7.29 2.62 -18.00
N PHE A 596 7.33 3.91 -17.68
CA PHE A 596 6.32 4.57 -16.83
C PHE A 596 5.78 5.81 -17.54
N TYR A 597 4.53 6.17 -17.30
CA TYR A 597 3.94 7.36 -17.88
C TYR A 597 3.01 8.08 -16.90
N HIS A 598 2.82 9.37 -17.14
CA HIS A 598 1.86 10.20 -16.45
C HIS A 598 1.24 11.21 -17.41
N ARG A 599 -0.08 11.37 -17.34
CA ARG A 599 -0.82 12.32 -18.15
C ARG A 599 -1.31 13.48 -17.29
N THR A 600 -0.99 14.68 -17.70
CA THR A 600 -1.58 15.92 -17.19
C THR A 600 -2.56 16.47 -18.23
N GLU A 601 -3.21 17.59 -17.95
CA GLU A 601 -4.06 18.27 -18.92
C GLU A 601 -3.33 18.70 -20.20
N LYS A 602 -2.04 19.04 -20.11
CA LYS A 602 -1.23 19.59 -21.20
C LYS A 602 -0.24 18.61 -21.81
N TYR A 603 0.26 17.69 -21.00
CA TYR A 603 1.40 16.86 -21.35
C TYR A 603 1.18 15.39 -21.01
N LEU A 604 1.76 14.55 -21.83
CA LEU A 604 2.05 13.16 -21.51
C LEU A 604 3.55 13.02 -21.26
N TYR A 605 3.94 12.55 -20.08
CA TYR A 605 5.32 12.22 -19.74
C TYR A 605 5.53 10.72 -19.84
N VAL A 606 6.66 10.30 -20.44
CA VAL A 606 7.01 8.89 -20.61
C VAL A 606 8.48 8.69 -20.21
N ALA A 607 8.74 7.94 -19.14
CA ALA A 607 10.07 7.58 -18.67
C ALA A 607 10.39 6.15 -19.10
N VAL A 608 11.56 5.95 -19.73
CA VAL A 608 12.02 4.67 -20.28
C VAL A 608 13.39 4.33 -19.69
N PHE A 609 13.44 3.30 -18.85
CA PHE A 609 14.66 2.86 -18.15
C PHE A 609 15.36 1.72 -18.88
N ASN A 610 16.66 1.70 -18.80
CA ASN A 610 17.50 0.60 -19.22
C ASN A 610 18.34 0.08 -18.05
N PHE A 611 17.97 -1.05 -17.49
CA PHE A 611 18.69 -1.68 -16.38
C PHE A 611 19.90 -2.51 -16.84
N SER A 612 20.09 -2.70 -18.15
CA SER A 612 21.16 -3.54 -18.70
C SER A 612 22.50 -2.81 -18.85
N GLY A 613 23.58 -3.57 -18.91
CA GLY A 613 24.94 -3.04 -19.14
C GLY A 613 25.26 -2.66 -20.60
N ARG A 614 24.26 -2.55 -21.47
CA ARG A 614 24.44 -2.18 -22.90
C ARG A 614 23.34 -1.21 -23.34
N GLU A 615 23.60 -0.47 -24.41
CA GLU A 615 22.60 0.36 -25.05
C GLU A 615 21.40 -0.49 -25.52
N VAL A 616 20.19 0.04 -25.40
CA VAL A 616 18.96 -0.58 -25.89
C VAL A 616 18.17 0.40 -26.76
N LYS A 617 17.48 -0.15 -27.75
CA LYS A 617 16.50 0.58 -28.56
C LYS A 617 15.10 0.12 -28.16
N ARG A 618 14.18 1.06 -27.98
CA ARG A 618 12.79 0.83 -27.67
C ARG A 618 11.89 1.62 -28.63
N TYR A 619 10.76 1.04 -28.96
CA TYR A 619 9.69 1.69 -29.71
C TYR A 619 8.45 1.64 -28.84
N ILE A 620 8.06 2.77 -28.27
CA ILE A 620 6.95 2.86 -27.36
C ILE A 620 5.71 3.22 -28.17
N ASP A 621 4.75 2.32 -28.25
CA ASP A 621 3.52 2.45 -28.99
C ASP A 621 2.65 3.58 -28.42
N LEU A 622 2.23 4.53 -29.25
CA LEU A 622 1.38 5.66 -28.87
C LEU A 622 -0.04 5.21 -28.51
N GLU A 623 -0.59 4.17 -29.14
CA GLU A 623 -1.92 3.66 -28.80
C GLU A 623 -1.94 3.06 -27.39
N ARG A 624 -0.85 2.38 -26.98
CA ARG A 624 -0.70 1.87 -25.61
C ARG A 624 -0.64 2.99 -24.56
N LEU A 625 -0.26 4.19 -24.97
CA LEU A 625 -0.26 5.43 -24.18
C LEU A 625 -1.58 6.20 -24.27
N GLY A 626 -2.57 5.71 -25.06
CA GLY A 626 -3.85 6.37 -25.29
C GLY A 626 -3.76 7.57 -26.25
N LEU A 627 -2.78 7.56 -27.16
CA LEU A 627 -2.65 8.56 -28.22
C LEU A 627 -2.95 7.91 -29.59
N PRO A 628 -3.60 8.63 -30.55
CA PRO A 628 -3.86 8.08 -31.87
C PRO A 628 -2.55 7.86 -32.66
N ALA A 629 -2.41 6.67 -33.27
CA ALA A 629 -1.18 6.29 -33.99
C ALA A 629 -0.97 7.06 -35.29
N ASP A 630 -2.04 7.57 -35.90
CA ASP A 630 -2.01 8.29 -37.19
C ASP A 630 -1.68 9.79 -37.06
N LYS A 631 -1.67 10.33 -35.84
CA LYS A 631 -1.37 11.74 -35.56
C LYS A 631 0.12 11.92 -35.23
N GLU A 632 0.67 13.09 -35.63
CA GLU A 632 2.01 13.50 -35.23
C GLU A 632 1.99 14.28 -33.93
N PHE A 633 3.00 14.05 -33.09
CA PHE A 633 3.19 14.73 -31.81
C PHE A 633 4.62 15.26 -31.68
N HIS A 634 4.78 16.41 -31.04
CA HIS A 634 6.07 16.92 -30.60
C HIS A 634 6.48 16.23 -29.30
N ALA A 635 7.57 15.50 -29.33
CA ALA A 635 8.20 14.86 -28.17
C ALA A 635 9.54 15.53 -27.86
N LYS A 636 9.73 15.98 -26.61
CA LYS A 636 10.99 16.52 -26.10
C LYS A 636 11.60 15.54 -25.11
N GLU A 637 12.86 15.11 -25.34
CA GLU A 637 13.60 14.34 -24.37
C GLU A 637 14.24 15.29 -23.34
N LEU A 638 13.99 15.07 -22.03
CA LEU A 638 14.21 16.10 -21.00
C LEU A 638 15.62 16.11 -20.41
N TRP A 639 16.44 15.06 -20.65
CA TRP A 639 17.85 15.07 -20.28
C TRP A 639 18.73 15.70 -21.37
N SER A 640 18.56 15.27 -22.60
CA SER A 640 19.32 15.80 -23.75
C SER A 640 18.79 17.13 -24.31
N GLN A 641 17.57 17.50 -23.90
CA GLN A 641 16.81 18.65 -24.42
C GLN A 641 16.48 18.56 -25.94
N SER A 642 16.66 17.38 -26.54
CA SER A 642 16.36 17.17 -27.96
C SER A 642 14.86 17.05 -28.20
N ALA A 643 14.40 17.59 -29.32
CA ALA A 643 13.00 17.51 -29.73
C ALA A 643 12.89 16.78 -31.08
N THR A 644 11.81 15.97 -31.20
CA THR A 644 11.52 15.23 -32.43
C THR A 644 10.00 15.16 -32.67
N LEU A 645 9.61 14.95 -33.93
CA LEU A 645 8.26 14.57 -34.27
C LEU A 645 8.12 13.05 -34.20
N VAL A 646 7.07 12.57 -33.57
CA VAL A 646 6.78 11.14 -33.42
C VAL A 646 5.39 10.82 -33.97
N ARG A 647 5.27 9.67 -34.63
CA ARG A 647 4.02 9.13 -35.17
C ARG A 647 4.01 7.62 -35.00
N GLY A 648 2.90 7.08 -34.52
CA GLY A 648 2.74 5.67 -34.23
C GLY A 648 3.52 5.19 -33.02
N HIS A 649 4.77 5.61 -32.86
CA HIS A 649 5.63 5.23 -31.73
C HIS A 649 6.68 6.29 -31.39
N ILE A 650 7.18 6.26 -30.14
CA ILE A 650 8.33 7.03 -29.69
C ILE A 650 9.59 6.14 -29.87
N PRO A 651 10.54 6.51 -30.75
CA PRO A 651 11.82 5.83 -30.85
C PRO A 651 12.73 6.30 -29.71
N ALA A 652 13.13 5.42 -28.82
CA ALA A 652 14.01 5.72 -27.69
C ALA A 652 15.30 4.91 -27.78
N VAL A 653 16.44 5.58 -27.68
CA VAL A 653 17.76 4.96 -27.57
C VAL A 653 18.30 5.28 -26.18
N ILE A 654 18.47 4.27 -25.34
CA ILE A 654 18.84 4.43 -23.94
C ILE A 654 20.19 3.78 -23.69
N GLY A 655 21.16 4.56 -23.21
CA GLY A 655 22.49 4.09 -22.84
C GLY A 655 22.46 2.97 -21.80
N ALA A 656 23.60 2.33 -21.56
CA ALA A 656 23.75 1.31 -20.54
C ALA A 656 23.46 1.88 -19.15
N LYS A 657 22.57 1.23 -18.36
CA LYS A 657 22.19 1.64 -17.00
C LYS A 657 21.75 3.11 -16.94
N ASP A 658 20.80 3.49 -17.78
CA ASP A 658 20.39 4.87 -18.00
C ASP A 658 18.88 5.00 -18.16
N VAL A 659 18.40 6.22 -18.43
CA VAL A 659 16.99 6.56 -18.64
C VAL A 659 16.86 7.60 -19.74
N ALA A 660 15.76 7.55 -20.48
CA ALA A 660 15.25 8.66 -21.28
C ALA A 660 13.86 9.05 -20.75
N ILE A 661 13.57 10.33 -20.70
CA ILE A 661 12.25 10.81 -20.30
C ILE A 661 11.72 11.84 -21.28
N TYR A 662 10.55 11.57 -21.84
CA TYR A 662 9.92 12.37 -22.88
C TYR A 662 8.73 13.16 -22.33
N ARG A 663 8.58 14.40 -22.78
CA ARG A 663 7.38 15.21 -22.66
C ARG A 663 6.74 15.35 -24.04
N ILE A 664 5.48 14.97 -24.14
CA ILE A 664 4.68 15.02 -25.37
C ILE A 664 3.55 16.03 -25.16
N ASN A 665 3.36 16.94 -26.12
CA ASN A 665 2.22 17.84 -26.12
C ASN A 665 0.97 17.08 -26.57
N CYS A 666 -0.10 17.08 -25.76
CA CYS A 666 -1.36 16.35 -26.02
C CYS A 666 -2.47 17.27 -26.53
#